data_7fea58bf17cee2b4f17e4858d0829d3c
#
_entry.id   7fea58bf17cee2b4f17e4858d0829d3c
#
_cell.length_a   1.000
_cell.length_b   1.000
_cell.length_c   1.000
_cell.angle_alpha   90.00
_cell.angle_beta   90.00
_cell.angle_gamma   90.00
#
_symmetry.space_group_name_H-M   'P 1'
#
loop_
_entity.id
_entity.type
_entity.pdbx_description
1 polymer ?
#
loop_
_entity_poly.entity_id
_entity_poly.type
_entity_poly.pdbx_seq_one_letter_code
_entity_poly.pdbx_strand_id
1 'polypeptide(L)'
;LIISTLCIIILSFNSLQVFSQIFSAEQNPPSIKWLQINSSNFQIIYPTELNEEAQRMANTLEHIVGGVSKSLNIKPRKISIILQNQSVISNGFVQLAPRRSEFFTTPPQNIDFQDWLNSLAVHELRHVVQFDKLNPNLKAPFFEELALAIFGVSLPPWFYEGDAVGIETALSRAGRGRVPEWELFFKTNTLGSKSYSYSKNYFGSFKDRTPGYYQLGYFMTSKLRRDFGEGIMDSILTRISRNPLRPYNLSNSIKKYTGMNSSNLYDSTLKEIKKLWEEQINQVQPQTYPIWNKRKDSLPSDYLLPIRISDKQILALKQNFKETPTLVLIDEEGKEKTVKKIGYQTEPNFNYAAGKIVWDELRFDKRYFKRSYNVINILDLESGAFKQITHKSRLFSPALSADGKKVVAVMIREDNRSLLVELKSETGKIIKEYLPKVGQALQMPSYNKAGDRIICSVSSKDGSSLLEFHLMDGSQKLVLPFDKQQISRPIYADNTILFRAHYNGINNIYSLESGTNRITAISNVKFGASNPSFHSENNTIVFNNYQESGYDISSVPFEIKSEMSIIHKNTFIDYAAPLALQESNTTLLDSIPQTKFLSRPYKESKNLFYFHSLSPITEDGNDNNELKIGLKLKSNNKLNTFDFYTGYQFNSGLKRSEYLVGLSYKRFYPIFNLRYINRAQQVNFTQKNSIIPINWRENFVEMEMNIPFTFNRLNKTYNMGIFSSSSFTSRYDIQNKPGNFIEKLRFPLKHTAYFRRNTQRSLRDIAPKWGQNFTATYFHLPFEAQVNGRLFAFKSMFYSPGILENHSFQASFNYQKSDGAYAFNIEIPRVSGYNNLNPRAKLRNTLLLDYRFPLFYPDAEIGPIAYIKRVKGGLFTDFENMGKGSRFQARTYGLELSADMNLMRFFLPEFELASKLIFSNELIRNKPIFEIGLTYKIE
;
A
#
# COMPACT_ATOMS: atom_id res chain seq x y z
N LEU A 1 -13.24 13.07 -32.35
CA LEU A 1 -13.78 12.51 -31.09
C LEU A 1 -12.74 11.67 -30.35
N ILE A 2 -12.06 10.70 -31.00
CA ILE A 2 -11.04 9.85 -30.39
C ILE A 2 -9.83 10.67 -29.91
N ILE A 3 -9.37 11.64 -30.66
CA ILE A 3 -8.26 12.53 -30.29
C ILE A 3 -8.71 13.47 -29.15
N SER A 4 -9.93 13.98 -29.19
CA SER A 4 -10.49 14.81 -28.10
C SER A 4 -10.69 14.01 -26.80
N THR A 5 -11.14 12.77 -26.90
CA THR A 5 -11.28 11.85 -25.75
C THR A 5 -9.90 11.46 -25.21
N LEU A 6 -8.91 11.25 -26.08
CA LEU A 6 -7.53 10.98 -25.68
C LEU A 6 -6.88 12.21 -25.02
N CYS A 7 -7.15 13.42 -25.52
CA CYS A 7 -6.71 14.68 -24.90
C CYS A 7 -7.39 14.90 -23.54
N ILE A 8 -8.67 14.55 -23.37
CA ILE A 8 -9.39 14.63 -22.09
C ILE A 8 -8.82 13.61 -21.12
N ILE A 9 -8.50 12.40 -21.55
CA ILE A 9 -7.84 11.38 -20.74
C ILE A 9 -6.43 11.85 -20.33
N ILE A 10 -5.64 12.41 -21.27
CA ILE A 10 -4.30 12.95 -20.97
C ILE A 10 -4.39 14.18 -20.05
N LEU A 11 -5.41 15.03 -20.18
CA LEU A 11 -5.66 16.18 -19.30
C LEU A 11 -6.19 15.78 -17.92
N SER A 12 -6.87 14.63 -17.80
CA SER A 12 -7.30 14.07 -16.50
C SER A 12 -6.14 13.48 -15.69
N PHE A 13 -4.99 13.23 -16.30
CA PHE A 13 -3.79 12.70 -15.64
C PHE A 13 -3.05 13.69 -14.73
N ASN A 14 -3.61 14.86 -14.49
CA ASN A 14 -2.94 15.92 -13.72
C ASN A 14 -2.99 15.79 -12.19
N SER A 15 -3.61 14.77 -11.68
CA SER A 15 -3.51 14.39 -10.27
C SER A 15 -2.87 13.01 -10.10
N LEU A 16 -1.82 12.75 -10.89
CA LEU A 16 -1.02 11.52 -10.83
C LEU A 16 -0.23 11.38 -9.52
N GLN A 17 -0.95 11.30 -8.40
CA GLN A 17 -0.48 10.53 -7.24
C GLN A 17 -0.85 9.04 -7.42
N VAL A 18 -0.71 8.52 -8.65
CA VAL A 18 -1.38 7.30 -9.16
C VAL A 18 -0.76 6.00 -8.70
N PHE A 19 0.42 6.01 -8.17
CA PHE A 19 1.07 4.76 -7.82
C PHE A 19 1.72 4.90 -6.45
N SER A 20 1.04 4.46 -5.40
CA SER A 20 1.61 4.44 -4.06
C SER A 20 2.91 3.61 -3.97
N GLN A 21 3.12 2.72 -4.92
CA GLN A 21 4.38 1.97 -5.10
C GLN A 21 5.39 2.68 -6.03
N ILE A 22 4.97 3.63 -6.88
CA ILE A 22 5.84 4.29 -7.85
C ILE A 22 6.21 5.71 -7.43
N PHE A 23 5.48 6.33 -6.53
CA PHE A 23 5.77 7.64 -5.97
C PHE A 23 5.79 7.62 -4.45
N SER A 24 6.94 7.88 -3.86
CA SER A 24 7.03 8.22 -2.45
C SER A 24 7.26 9.72 -2.31
N ALA A 25 6.27 10.42 -1.78
CA ALA A 25 6.40 11.82 -1.37
C ALA A 25 6.91 11.96 0.07
N GLU A 26 7.28 10.87 0.70
CA GLU A 26 7.65 10.77 2.10
C GLU A 26 9.11 11.11 2.34
N GLN A 27 9.44 11.59 3.53
CA GLN A 27 10.76 12.02 3.93
C GLN A 27 11.29 11.19 5.09
N ASN A 28 12.62 11.15 5.18
CA ASN A 28 13.35 10.70 6.34
C ASN A 28 13.55 11.83 7.36
N PRO A 29 13.79 11.52 8.64
CA PRO A 29 14.20 12.51 9.64
C PRO A 29 15.48 13.23 9.22
N PRO A 30 15.60 14.55 9.52
CA PRO A 30 16.76 15.33 9.12
C PRO A 30 18.06 14.97 9.86
N SER A 31 17.96 14.17 10.93
CA SER A 31 19.10 13.68 11.71
C SER A 31 19.95 12.64 11.00
N ILE A 32 19.42 12.01 9.93
CA ILE A 32 20.14 10.94 9.22
C ILE A 32 21.31 11.54 8.45
N LYS A 33 22.47 10.91 8.61
CA LYS A 33 23.67 11.21 7.84
C LYS A 33 23.78 10.25 6.66
N TRP A 34 23.93 10.80 5.47
CA TRP A 34 23.93 10.03 4.24
C TRP A 34 25.34 9.90 3.66
N LEU A 35 25.65 8.71 3.21
CA LEU A 35 26.83 8.38 2.40
C LEU A 35 26.38 7.95 1.00
N GLN A 36 27.33 7.88 0.07
CA GLN A 36 27.11 7.37 -1.27
C GLN A 36 28.30 6.56 -1.78
N ILE A 37 28.00 5.54 -2.57
CA ILE A 37 28.91 4.79 -3.42
C ILE A 37 28.53 5.08 -4.86
N ASN A 38 29.51 5.38 -5.72
CA ASN A 38 29.31 5.48 -7.16
C ASN A 38 30.07 4.36 -7.86
N SER A 39 29.32 3.44 -8.47
CA SER A 39 29.86 2.37 -9.32
C SER A 39 29.59 2.67 -10.78
N SER A 40 29.86 1.73 -11.68
CA SER A 40 29.68 1.89 -13.11
C SER A 40 28.20 2.13 -13.49
N ASN A 41 27.31 1.32 -12.95
CA ASN A 41 25.89 1.32 -13.32
C ASN A 41 24.99 1.92 -12.23
N PHE A 42 25.49 2.15 -11.01
CA PHE A 42 24.67 2.57 -9.89
C PHE A 42 25.29 3.72 -9.09
N GLN A 43 24.44 4.54 -8.48
CA GLN A 43 24.73 5.39 -7.34
C GLN A 43 23.94 4.87 -6.16
N ILE A 44 24.61 4.38 -5.11
CA ILE A 44 23.94 3.89 -3.90
C ILE A 44 24.05 4.96 -2.83
N ILE A 45 22.90 5.46 -2.36
CA ILE A 45 22.78 6.46 -1.30
C ILE A 45 22.23 5.75 -0.07
N TYR A 46 22.88 5.91 1.07
CA TYR A 46 22.54 5.11 2.26
C TYR A 46 22.88 5.83 3.56
N PRO A 47 22.17 5.53 4.67
CA PRO A 47 22.52 5.98 6.02
C PRO A 47 23.86 5.40 6.49
N THR A 48 24.57 6.14 7.31
CA THR A 48 25.91 5.74 7.81
C THR A 48 25.94 4.35 8.46
N GLU A 49 24.85 3.96 9.10
CA GLU A 49 24.66 2.66 9.78
C GLU A 49 24.67 1.48 8.82
N LEU A 50 24.35 1.70 7.54
CA LEU A 50 24.27 0.66 6.51
C LEU A 50 25.53 0.53 5.65
N ASN A 51 26.69 0.95 6.11
CA ASN A 51 27.88 0.95 5.25
C ASN A 51 28.28 -0.45 4.74
N GLU A 52 28.23 -1.47 5.58
CA GLU A 52 28.51 -2.87 5.18
C GLU A 52 27.49 -3.37 4.17
N GLU A 53 26.21 -3.09 4.43
CA GLU A 53 25.10 -3.47 3.57
C GLU A 53 25.17 -2.77 2.21
N ALA A 54 25.57 -1.50 2.19
CA ALA A 54 25.73 -0.73 0.96
C ALA A 54 26.88 -1.25 0.09
N GLN A 55 28.01 -1.68 0.71
CA GLN A 55 29.10 -2.34 0.00
C GLN A 55 28.62 -3.65 -0.62
N ARG A 56 27.87 -4.45 0.15
CA ARG A 56 27.28 -5.70 -0.33
C ARG A 56 26.31 -5.45 -1.50
N MET A 57 25.39 -4.49 -1.37
CA MET A 57 24.45 -4.15 -2.43
C MET A 57 25.13 -3.60 -3.69
N ALA A 58 26.21 -2.83 -3.55
CA ALA A 58 27.00 -2.36 -4.70
C ALA A 58 27.56 -3.54 -5.50
N ASN A 59 28.12 -4.53 -4.81
CA ASN A 59 28.64 -5.75 -5.44
C ASN A 59 27.51 -6.59 -6.05
N THR A 60 26.40 -6.79 -5.32
CA THR A 60 25.25 -7.55 -5.80
C THR A 60 24.69 -6.96 -7.08
N LEU A 61 24.39 -5.65 -7.09
CA LEU A 61 23.78 -4.97 -8.23
C LEU A 61 24.66 -4.97 -9.48
N GLU A 62 25.97 -4.70 -9.33
CA GLU A 62 26.92 -4.76 -10.46
C GLU A 62 27.07 -6.19 -11.00
N HIS A 63 26.99 -7.19 -10.13
CA HIS A 63 27.09 -8.59 -10.53
C HIS A 63 25.86 -9.08 -11.29
N ILE A 64 24.64 -8.72 -10.82
CA ILE A 64 23.38 -9.25 -11.38
C ILE A 64 22.87 -8.49 -12.61
N VAL A 65 23.37 -7.27 -12.89
CA VAL A 65 22.81 -6.41 -13.95
C VAL A 65 22.80 -7.07 -15.33
N GLY A 66 23.83 -7.84 -15.64
CA GLY A 66 23.92 -8.58 -16.90
C GLY A 66 22.86 -9.67 -17.02
N GLY A 67 22.72 -10.52 -16.00
CA GLY A 67 21.73 -11.61 -15.95
C GLY A 67 20.31 -11.08 -15.99
N VAL A 68 19.98 -10.08 -15.16
CA VAL A 68 18.63 -9.48 -15.10
C VAL A 68 18.22 -8.80 -16.40
N SER A 69 19.20 -8.35 -17.20
CA SER A 69 18.95 -7.62 -18.46
C SER A 69 18.90 -8.52 -19.70
N LYS A 70 19.44 -9.72 -19.62
CA LYS A 70 19.72 -10.60 -20.77
C LYS A 70 18.50 -10.78 -21.69
N SER A 71 17.39 -11.25 -21.18
CA SER A 71 16.21 -11.56 -21.97
C SER A 71 15.45 -10.33 -22.52
N LEU A 72 15.78 -9.12 -22.08
CA LEU A 72 15.24 -7.87 -22.64
C LEU A 72 16.22 -7.17 -23.60
N ASN A 73 17.39 -7.73 -23.77
CA ASN A 73 18.42 -7.27 -24.71
C ASN A 73 18.67 -5.75 -24.63
N ILE A 74 18.81 -5.22 -23.41
CA ILE A 74 19.08 -3.80 -23.17
C ILE A 74 19.95 -3.64 -21.92
N LYS A 75 20.97 -2.79 -22.02
CA LYS A 75 21.72 -2.36 -20.83
C LYS A 75 20.98 -1.18 -20.19
N PRO A 76 20.56 -1.28 -18.92
CA PRO A 76 19.86 -0.20 -18.27
C PRO A 76 20.76 1.01 -18.05
N ARG A 77 20.16 2.19 -18.07
CA ARG A 77 20.85 3.44 -17.73
C ARG A 77 21.18 3.48 -16.25
N LYS A 78 22.25 4.17 -15.91
CA LYS A 78 22.64 4.40 -14.52
C LYS A 78 21.46 4.90 -13.67
N ILE A 79 21.28 4.34 -12.49
CA ILE A 79 20.19 4.68 -11.57
C ILE A 79 20.72 4.89 -10.14
N SER A 80 20.04 5.75 -9.38
CA SER A 80 20.28 5.89 -7.94
C SER A 80 19.45 4.88 -7.16
N ILE A 81 20.10 4.12 -6.27
CA ILE A 81 19.47 3.20 -5.32
C ILE A 81 19.60 3.82 -3.93
N ILE A 82 18.48 3.98 -3.23
CA ILE A 82 18.46 4.54 -1.88
C ILE A 82 18.11 3.43 -0.90
N LEU A 83 19.04 3.15 0.02
CA LEU A 83 18.79 2.20 1.10
C LEU A 83 18.09 2.90 2.25
N GLN A 84 16.98 2.33 2.73
CA GLN A 84 16.10 2.88 3.77
C GLN A 84 16.10 1.96 5.00
N ASN A 85 16.64 2.44 6.13
CA ASN A 85 16.69 1.67 7.38
C ASN A 85 15.73 2.15 8.47
N GLN A 86 14.98 3.23 8.22
CA GLN A 86 14.13 3.83 9.23
C GLN A 86 12.75 3.16 9.34
N SER A 87 12.32 2.46 8.31
CA SER A 87 11.07 1.72 8.32
C SER A 87 11.22 0.33 8.94
N VAL A 88 10.17 -0.14 9.60
CA VAL A 88 9.99 -1.54 10.00
C VAL A 88 9.23 -2.34 8.94
N ILE A 89 8.84 -1.71 7.84
CA ILE A 89 8.18 -2.34 6.69
C ILE A 89 9.27 -2.74 5.70
N SER A 90 9.20 -3.99 5.25
CA SER A 90 10.04 -4.52 4.17
C SER A 90 9.37 -4.23 2.83
N ASN A 91 10.04 -3.49 1.95
CA ASN A 91 9.51 -3.12 0.64
C ASN A 91 10.64 -2.68 -0.30
N GLY A 92 10.33 -2.57 -1.58
CA GLY A 92 11.14 -1.91 -2.58
C GLY A 92 10.26 -1.30 -3.66
N PHE A 93 10.76 -0.33 -4.37
CA PHE A 93 10.10 0.21 -5.56
C PHE A 93 11.06 0.95 -6.47
N VAL A 94 10.71 1.02 -7.74
CA VAL A 94 11.38 1.88 -8.72
C VAL A 94 10.49 3.06 -9.05
N GLN A 95 11.02 4.26 -8.91
CA GLN A 95 10.38 5.51 -9.30
C GLN A 95 11.02 6.05 -10.58
N LEU A 96 10.19 6.42 -11.55
CA LEU A 96 10.68 6.93 -12.83
C LEU A 96 10.92 8.44 -12.84
N ALA A 97 10.19 9.19 -12.02
CA ALA A 97 10.26 10.65 -11.99
C ALA A 97 10.25 11.18 -10.54
N PRO A 98 11.37 11.58 -9.95
CA PRO A 98 12.75 11.44 -10.44
C PRO A 98 13.22 9.99 -10.43
N ARG A 99 14.01 9.62 -11.43
CA ARG A 99 14.50 8.25 -11.61
C ARG A 99 15.37 7.79 -10.45
N ARG A 100 14.88 6.84 -9.66
CA ARG A 100 15.55 6.18 -8.56
C ARG A 100 14.86 4.89 -8.18
N SER A 101 15.53 4.05 -7.39
CA SER A 101 14.90 2.95 -6.67
C SER A 101 15.15 3.09 -5.18
N GLU A 102 14.22 2.64 -4.35
CA GLU A 102 14.35 2.65 -2.90
C GLU A 102 14.18 1.24 -2.35
N PHE A 103 15.14 0.80 -1.53
CA PHE A 103 15.14 -0.51 -0.88
C PHE A 103 14.98 -0.31 0.62
N PHE A 104 13.88 -0.76 1.18
CA PHE A 104 13.64 -0.82 2.62
C PHE A 104 14.32 -2.07 3.15
N THR A 105 15.40 -1.86 3.87
CA THR A 105 16.38 -2.92 4.16
C THR A 105 15.98 -3.86 5.29
N THR A 106 14.99 -3.48 6.10
CA THR A 106 14.46 -4.33 7.18
C THR A 106 13.95 -5.66 6.62
N PRO A 107 14.49 -6.81 7.04
CA PRO A 107 14.02 -8.11 6.55
C PRO A 107 12.61 -8.41 7.06
N PRO A 108 11.73 -8.98 6.21
CA PRO A 108 10.38 -9.37 6.62
C PRO A 108 10.40 -10.52 7.63
N GLN A 109 9.31 -10.64 8.40
CA GLN A 109 9.17 -11.72 9.40
C GLN A 109 8.59 -13.02 8.82
N ASN A 110 8.32 -13.05 7.54
CA ASN A 110 7.90 -14.23 6.79
C ASN A 110 8.54 -14.19 5.41
N ILE A 111 9.85 -14.41 5.37
CA ILE A 111 10.61 -14.45 4.11
C ILE A 111 10.66 -15.86 3.54
N ASP A 112 10.96 -15.95 2.27
CA ASP A 112 11.40 -17.19 1.66
C ASP A 112 12.80 -17.61 2.21
N PHE A 113 13.35 -18.66 1.67
CA PHE A 113 14.61 -19.26 2.14
C PHE A 113 15.85 -18.65 1.47
N GLN A 114 15.93 -17.31 1.36
CA GLN A 114 17.10 -16.61 0.82
C GLN A 114 17.30 -15.24 1.48
N ASP A 115 18.40 -14.58 1.12
CA ASP A 115 18.67 -13.21 1.56
C ASP A 115 17.65 -12.23 0.94
N TRP A 116 16.95 -11.51 1.78
CA TRP A 116 15.89 -10.57 1.40
C TRP A 116 16.35 -9.52 0.40
N LEU A 117 17.48 -8.84 0.67
CA LEU A 117 17.92 -7.73 -0.18
C LEU A 117 18.47 -8.20 -1.52
N ASN A 118 19.05 -9.39 -1.60
CA ASN A 118 19.46 -9.96 -2.88
C ASN A 118 18.26 -10.27 -3.76
N SER A 119 17.21 -10.85 -3.19
CA SER A 119 15.94 -11.11 -3.89
C SER A 119 15.32 -9.80 -4.38
N LEU A 120 15.23 -8.81 -3.48
CA LEU A 120 14.72 -7.48 -3.79
C LEU A 120 15.52 -6.79 -4.90
N ALA A 121 16.85 -6.88 -4.85
CA ALA A 121 17.72 -6.28 -5.86
C ALA A 121 17.44 -6.85 -7.27
N VAL A 122 17.27 -8.16 -7.40
CA VAL A 122 16.90 -8.79 -8.68
C VAL A 122 15.54 -8.28 -9.17
N HIS A 123 14.55 -8.28 -8.29
CA HIS A 123 13.19 -7.85 -8.61
C HIS A 123 13.12 -6.40 -9.08
N GLU A 124 13.63 -5.47 -8.28
CA GLU A 124 13.59 -4.03 -8.57
C GLU A 124 14.46 -3.67 -9.79
N LEU A 125 15.61 -4.32 -9.95
CA LEU A 125 16.45 -4.10 -11.12
C LEU A 125 15.74 -4.56 -12.40
N ARG A 126 14.93 -5.63 -12.34
CA ARG A 126 14.11 -6.04 -13.50
C ARG A 126 13.15 -4.94 -13.93
N HIS A 127 12.53 -4.23 -13.00
CA HIS A 127 11.68 -3.08 -13.33
C HIS A 127 12.48 -1.95 -13.99
N VAL A 128 13.68 -1.66 -13.53
CA VAL A 128 14.56 -0.67 -14.19
C VAL A 128 14.81 -1.05 -15.63
N VAL A 129 15.10 -2.32 -15.90
CA VAL A 129 15.35 -2.83 -17.27
C VAL A 129 14.07 -2.75 -18.13
N GLN A 130 12.92 -3.12 -17.59
CA GLN A 130 11.62 -3.01 -18.27
C GLN A 130 11.29 -1.56 -18.67
N PHE A 131 11.54 -0.60 -17.75
CA PHE A 131 11.30 0.82 -18.00
C PHE A 131 12.20 1.36 -19.11
N ASP A 132 13.48 1.01 -19.07
CA ASP A 132 14.41 1.45 -20.09
C ASP A 132 14.14 0.80 -21.46
N LYS A 133 13.68 -0.46 -21.44
CA LYS A 133 13.28 -1.15 -22.68
C LYS A 133 12.08 -0.48 -23.34
N LEU A 134 11.11 -0.04 -22.53
CA LEU A 134 9.91 0.59 -23.05
C LEU A 134 10.16 2.05 -23.52
N ASN A 135 11.11 2.74 -22.90
CA ASN A 135 11.35 4.17 -23.10
C ASN A 135 12.85 4.47 -23.37
N PRO A 136 13.47 3.90 -24.40
CA PRO A 136 14.92 3.98 -24.58
C PRO A 136 15.44 5.41 -24.81
N ASN A 137 14.61 6.31 -25.37
CA ASN A 137 15.00 7.67 -25.78
C ASN A 137 14.48 8.78 -24.85
N LEU A 138 13.61 8.44 -23.90
CA LEU A 138 13.00 9.43 -23.01
C LEU A 138 13.87 9.67 -21.76
N LYS A 139 14.51 10.83 -21.68
CA LYS A 139 15.50 11.17 -20.65
C LYS A 139 15.15 12.48 -19.93
N ALA A 140 15.66 12.65 -18.71
CA ALA A 140 15.72 13.95 -18.07
C ALA A 140 16.49 14.97 -18.93
N PRO A 141 16.17 16.26 -18.83
CA PRO A 141 15.23 16.89 -17.88
C PRO A 141 13.78 16.94 -18.37
N PHE A 142 13.41 16.32 -19.48
CA PHE A 142 12.13 16.61 -20.11
C PHE A 142 11.10 15.49 -20.00
N PHE A 143 11.51 14.22 -19.95
CA PHE A 143 10.64 13.11 -20.34
C PHE A 143 10.39 12.04 -19.26
N GLU A 144 10.87 12.20 -18.03
CA GLU A 144 10.69 11.13 -17.03
C GLU A 144 9.21 10.91 -16.65
N GLU A 145 8.41 11.97 -16.46
CA GLU A 145 6.97 11.81 -16.21
C GLU A 145 6.21 11.30 -17.45
N LEU A 146 6.62 11.71 -18.65
CA LEU A 146 6.04 11.16 -19.88
C LEU A 146 6.35 9.66 -20.00
N ALA A 147 7.58 9.25 -19.69
CA ALA A 147 7.97 7.84 -19.69
C ALA A 147 7.13 7.02 -18.70
N LEU A 148 6.86 7.57 -17.51
CA LEU A 148 5.98 6.96 -16.53
C LEU A 148 4.54 6.83 -17.05
N ALA A 149 4.00 7.88 -17.65
CA ALA A 149 2.65 7.85 -18.22
C ALA A 149 2.52 6.79 -19.32
N ILE A 150 3.50 6.72 -20.22
CA ILE A 150 3.57 5.68 -21.25
C ILE A 150 3.63 4.28 -20.64
N PHE A 151 4.43 4.09 -19.60
CA PHE A 151 4.53 2.80 -18.92
C PHE A 151 3.18 2.39 -18.32
N GLY A 152 2.55 3.29 -17.55
CA GLY A 152 1.26 3.01 -16.87
C GLY A 152 0.11 2.71 -17.83
N VAL A 153 0.07 3.37 -18.99
CA VAL A 153 -0.95 3.12 -20.02
C VAL A 153 -0.66 1.84 -20.82
N SER A 154 0.60 1.49 -21.01
CA SER A 154 1.02 0.42 -21.93
C SER A 154 1.05 -0.95 -21.26
N LEU A 155 1.40 -1.03 -19.98
CA LEU A 155 1.65 -2.29 -19.29
C LEU A 155 0.76 -2.45 -18.04
N PRO A 156 -0.07 -3.49 -17.98
CA PRO A 156 -0.79 -3.83 -16.76
C PRO A 156 0.16 -4.42 -15.71
N PRO A 157 -0.09 -4.19 -14.41
CA PRO A 157 0.73 -4.69 -13.31
C PRO A 157 1.06 -6.18 -13.39
N TRP A 158 0.12 -7.04 -13.77
CA TRP A 158 0.39 -8.46 -13.85
C TRP A 158 1.54 -8.82 -14.81
N PHE A 159 1.77 -8.03 -15.87
CA PHE A 159 2.81 -8.32 -16.84
C PHE A 159 4.20 -8.00 -16.31
N TYR A 160 4.41 -6.78 -15.83
CA TYR A 160 5.74 -6.37 -15.38
C TYR A 160 6.11 -6.96 -14.02
N GLU A 161 5.15 -7.10 -13.10
CA GLU A 161 5.39 -7.73 -11.81
C GLU A 161 5.56 -9.25 -11.93
N GLY A 162 4.75 -9.88 -12.76
CA GLY A 162 4.88 -11.30 -13.03
C GLY A 162 6.23 -11.67 -13.65
N ASP A 163 6.72 -10.87 -14.60
CA ASP A 163 8.06 -11.05 -15.20
C ASP A 163 9.15 -10.85 -14.15
N ALA A 164 9.02 -9.86 -13.25
CA ALA A 164 9.99 -9.63 -12.20
C ALA A 164 10.04 -10.80 -11.18
N VAL A 165 8.87 -11.35 -10.78
CA VAL A 165 8.81 -12.57 -9.95
C VAL A 165 9.39 -13.79 -10.68
N GLY A 166 9.14 -13.90 -11.98
CA GLY A 166 9.73 -14.94 -12.80
C GLY A 166 11.27 -14.88 -12.81
N ILE A 167 11.84 -13.68 -12.93
CA ILE A 167 13.29 -13.46 -12.96
C ILE A 167 13.92 -13.70 -11.58
N GLU A 168 13.36 -13.17 -10.49
CA GLU A 168 13.88 -13.42 -9.15
C GLU A 168 13.89 -14.92 -8.82
N THR A 169 12.88 -15.67 -9.30
CA THR A 169 12.80 -17.11 -9.11
C THR A 169 13.79 -17.86 -10.02
N ALA A 170 13.96 -17.42 -11.27
CA ALA A 170 14.84 -18.07 -12.23
C ALA A 170 16.33 -17.90 -11.91
N LEU A 171 16.74 -16.73 -11.40
CA LEU A 171 18.13 -16.39 -11.10
C LEU A 171 18.60 -16.81 -9.70
N SER A 172 17.74 -17.44 -8.92
CA SER A 172 18.07 -17.93 -7.59
C SER A 172 17.59 -19.37 -7.40
N ARG A 173 18.06 -20.02 -6.33
CA ARG A 173 17.53 -21.32 -5.89
C ARG A 173 16.29 -21.21 -5.02
N ALA A 174 15.83 -20.00 -4.80
CA ALA A 174 14.69 -19.62 -4.02
C ALA A 174 13.72 -18.73 -4.87
N GLY A 175 13.13 -17.73 -4.29
CA GLY A 175 12.19 -16.81 -4.93
C GLY A 175 10.74 -17.17 -4.68
N ARG A 176 9.89 -16.15 -4.79
CA ARG A 176 8.45 -16.28 -4.43
C ARG A 176 7.74 -17.38 -5.21
N GLY A 177 8.12 -17.60 -6.46
CA GLY A 177 7.54 -18.67 -7.29
C GLY A 177 7.80 -20.09 -6.80
N ARG A 178 8.71 -20.31 -5.83
CA ARG A 178 9.00 -21.62 -5.21
C ARG A 178 8.39 -21.78 -3.82
N VAL A 179 7.60 -20.81 -3.34
CA VAL A 179 6.93 -20.86 -2.04
C VAL A 179 5.49 -21.34 -2.25
N PRO A 180 5.04 -22.47 -1.68
CA PRO A 180 3.69 -22.98 -1.89
C PRO A 180 2.58 -22.01 -1.47
N GLU A 181 2.81 -21.17 -0.47
CA GLU A 181 1.87 -20.15 -0.05
C GLU A 181 1.62 -19.09 -1.13
N TRP A 182 2.59 -18.87 -2.02
CA TRP A 182 2.45 -17.97 -3.16
C TRP A 182 1.39 -18.38 -4.16
N GLU A 183 1.26 -19.66 -4.42
CA GLU A 183 0.25 -20.20 -5.35
C GLU A 183 -1.13 -20.47 -4.71
N LEU A 184 -1.21 -20.44 -3.38
CA LEU A 184 -2.32 -20.98 -2.58
C LEU A 184 -3.71 -20.49 -3.03
N PHE A 185 -3.91 -19.17 -3.18
CA PHE A 185 -5.20 -18.60 -3.59
C PHE A 185 -5.55 -18.99 -5.05
N PHE A 186 -4.57 -18.98 -5.92
CA PHE A 186 -4.79 -19.32 -7.31
C PHE A 186 -5.09 -20.80 -7.48
N LYS A 187 -4.35 -21.64 -6.77
CA LYS A 187 -4.54 -23.10 -6.73
C LYS A 187 -5.91 -23.48 -6.21
N THR A 188 -6.33 -22.91 -5.10
CA THR A 188 -7.66 -23.16 -4.51
C THR A 188 -8.79 -22.73 -5.42
N ASN A 189 -8.69 -21.55 -6.04
CA ASN A 189 -9.72 -21.09 -6.97
C ASN A 189 -9.78 -21.95 -8.24
N THR A 190 -8.63 -22.40 -8.72
CA THR A 190 -8.53 -23.21 -9.95
C THR A 190 -9.06 -24.65 -9.76
N LEU A 191 -8.80 -25.23 -8.57
CA LEU A 191 -9.23 -26.59 -8.22
C LEU A 191 -10.59 -26.65 -7.54
N GLY A 192 -11.13 -25.50 -7.17
CA GLY A 192 -12.45 -25.35 -6.54
C GLY A 192 -13.60 -25.47 -7.52
N SER A 193 -14.81 -25.36 -7.00
CA SER A 193 -16.05 -25.48 -7.77
C SER A 193 -16.35 -24.26 -8.68
N LYS A 194 -15.67 -23.12 -8.47
CA LYS A 194 -15.93 -21.87 -9.17
C LYS A 194 -14.84 -21.58 -10.21
N SER A 195 -15.26 -21.33 -11.45
CA SER A 195 -14.35 -20.80 -12.48
C SER A 195 -14.40 -19.27 -12.48
N TYR A 196 -13.26 -18.63 -12.39
CA TYR A 196 -13.15 -17.17 -12.41
C TYR A 196 -12.60 -16.68 -13.75
N SER A 197 -13.18 -15.57 -14.25
CA SER A 197 -12.71 -14.92 -15.47
C SER A 197 -11.35 -14.25 -15.26
N TYR A 198 -10.66 -13.94 -16.36
CA TYR A 198 -9.43 -13.15 -16.34
C TYR A 198 -9.63 -11.83 -15.60
N SER A 199 -10.70 -11.10 -15.87
CA SER A 199 -10.98 -9.81 -15.25
C SER A 199 -11.19 -9.94 -13.75
N LYS A 200 -11.90 -10.97 -13.28
CA LYS A 200 -12.12 -11.21 -11.85
C LYS A 200 -10.82 -11.53 -11.12
N ASN A 201 -9.98 -12.40 -11.65
CA ASN A 201 -8.70 -12.75 -11.05
C ASN A 201 -7.69 -11.60 -11.11
N TYR A 202 -7.81 -10.70 -12.09
CA TYR A 202 -6.92 -9.56 -12.23
C TYR A 202 -7.34 -8.35 -11.39
N PHE A 203 -8.62 -7.97 -11.43
CA PHE A 203 -9.10 -6.75 -10.75
C PHE A 203 -9.55 -6.99 -9.31
N GLY A 204 -9.72 -8.23 -8.91
CA GLY A 204 -10.20 -8.59 -7.58
C GLY A 204 -11.72 -8.63 -7.46
N SER A 205 -12.18 -8.99 -6.27
CA SER A 205 -13.59 -9.15 -5.95
C SER A 205 -13.89 -8.71 -4.52
N PHE A 206 -15.10 -8.20 -4.28
CA PHE A 206 -15.59 -7.91 -2.91
C PHE A 206 -16.32 -9.12 -2.28
N LYS A 207 -16.49 -10.22 -3.00
CA LYS A 207 -17.18 -11.41 -2.49
C LYS A 207 -16.34 -12.69 -2.51
N ASP A 208 -15.35 -12.77 -3.38
CA ASP A 208 -14.50 -13.95 -3.50
C ASP A 208 -13.03 -13.58 -3.37
N ARG A 209 -12.23 -14.47 -2.80
CA ARG A 209 -10.79 -14.30 -2.73
C ARG A 209 -10.17 -14.60 -4.10
N THR A 210 -9.36 -13.69 -4.59
CA THR A 210 -8.70 -13.80 -5.89
C THR A 210 -7.19 -13.76 -5.70
N PRO A 211 -6.39 -14.36 -6.61
CA PRO A 211 -4.95 -14.15 -6.62
C PRO A 211 -4.66 -12.68 -6.86
N GLY A 212 -3.52 -12.21 -6.38
CA GLY A 212 -3.03 -10.89 -6.76
C GLY A 212 -2.48 -10.88 -8.19
N TYR A 213 -2.28 -9.70 -8.74
CA TYR A 213 -1.68 -9.54 -10.06
C TYR A 213 -0.23 -10.09 -10.15
N TYR A 214 0.47 -10.21 -9.04
CA TYR A 214 1.79 -10.85 -8.96
C TYR A 214 1.71 -12.35 -9.29
N GLN A 215 0.83 -13.09 -8.60
CA GLN A 215 0.66 -14.53 -8.80
C GLN A 215 0.15 -14.83 -10.22
N LEU A 216 -0.91 -14.11 -10.62
CA LEU A 216 -1.46 -14.23 -11.97
C LEU A 216 -0.39 -13.98 -13.03
N GLY A 217 0.35 -12.89 -12.85
CA GLY A 217 1.41 -12.48 -13.77
C GLY A 217 2.56 -13.48 -13.85
N TYR A 218 3.00 -14.01 -12.71
CA TYR A 218 4.06 -15.00 -12.64
C TYR A 218 3.76 -16.22 -13.54
N PHE A 219 2.59 -16.81 -13.42
CA PHE A 219 2.21 -17.96 -14.23
C PHE A 219 2.04 -17.60 -15.71
N MET A 220 1.40 -16.47 -16.03
CA MET A 220 1.17 -16.06 -17.42
C MET A 220 2.47 -15.68 -18.15
N THR A 221 3.37 -14.91 -17.50
CA THR A 221 4.64 -14.51 -18.13
C THR A 221 5.64 -15.66 -18.20
N SER A 222 5.66 -16.55 -17.21
CA SER A 222 6.47 -17.77 -17.25
C SER A 222 6.05 -18.67 -18.38
N LYS A 223 4.73 -18.86 -18.60
CA LYS A 223 4.21 -19.61 -19.73
C LYS A 223 4.60 -18.98 -21.06
N LEU A 224 4.43 -17.66 -21.21
CA LEU A 224 4.85 -16.95 -22.43
C LEU A 224 6.32 -17.21 -22.77
N ARG A 225 7.20 -17.10 -21.80
CA ARG A 225 8.64 -17.31 -22.00
C ARG A 225 8.99 -18.76 -22.30
N ARG A 226 8.37 -19.69 -21.60
CA ARG A 226 8.62 -21.11 -21.79
C ARG A 226 8.16 -21.57 -23.16
N ASP A 227 6.95 -21.19 -23.60
CA ASP A 227 6.34 -21.69 -24.83
C ASP A 227 6.84 -20.96 -26.08
N PHE A 228 7.27 -19.70 -25.99
CA PHE A 228 7.65 -18.86 -27.14
C PHE A 228 9.13 -18.39 -27.09
N GLY A 229 9.90 -18.87 -26.12
CA GLY A 229 11.34 -18.65 -26.03
C GLY A 229 11.77 -17.36 -25.32
N GLU A 230 13.10 -17.24 -25.12
CA GLU A 230 13.69 -16.17 -24.32
C GLU A 230 13.46 -14.76 -24.88
N GLY A 231 13.36 -14.60 -26.20
CA GLY A 231 13.18 -13.32 -26.88
C GLY A 231 11.76 -12.77 -26.90
N ILE A 232 10.76 -13.51 -26.38
CA ILE A 232 9.36 -13.11 -26.49
C ILE A 232 9.07 -11.79 -25.75
N MET A 233 9.63 -11.62 -24.56
CA MET A 233 9.44 -10.42 -23.76
C MET A 233 10.08 -9.19 -24.42
N ASP A 234 11.27 -9.37 -24.99
CA ASP A 234 11.95 -8.33 -25.80
C ASP A 234 11.08 -7.90 -26.98
N SER A 235 10.55 -8.86 -27.75
CA SER A 235 9.73 -8.60 -28.91
C SER A 235 8.43 -7.85 -28.56
N ILE A 236 7.75 -8.28 -27.50
CA ILE A 236 6.52 -7.64 -27.02
C ILE A 236 6.80 -6.19 -26.61
N LEU A 237 7.80 -5.94 -25.75
CA LEU A 237 8.13 -4.61 -25.25
C LEU A 237 8.64 -3.69 -26.36
N THR A 238 9.45 -4.21 -27.31
CA THR A 238 9.90 -3.45 -28.49
C THR A 238 8.71 -3.02 -29.37
N ARG A 239 7.72 -3.90 -29.57
CA ARG A 239 6.51 -3.53 -30.33
C ARG A 239 5.69 -2.46 -29.59
N ILE A 240 5.56 -2.56 -28.27
CA ILE A 240 4.86 -1.58 -27.45
C ILE A 240 5.56 -0.22 -27.49
N SER A 241 6.87 -0.19 -27.34
CA SER A 241 7.65 1.05 -27.33
C SER A 241 7.56 1.85 -28.63
N ARG A 242 7.39 1.17 -29.78
CA ARG A 242 7.23 1.83 -31.09
C ARG A 242 5.90 2.57 -31.26
N ASN A 243 4.83 2.12 -30.59
CA ASN A 243 3.50 2.72 -30.66
C ASN A 243 2.79 2.67 -29.28
N PRO A 244 3.26 3.43 -28.30
CA PRO A 244 2.82 3.28 -26.90
C PRO A 244 1.34 3.59 -26.67
N LEU A 245 0.73 4.44 -27.49
CA LEU A 245 -0.67 4.86 -27.35
C LEU A 245 -1.68 3.95 -28.08
N ARG A 246 -1.24 2.81 -28.62
CA ARG A 246 -2.16 1.85 -29.25
C ARG A 246 -3.12 1.28 -28.20
N PRO A 247 -4.44 1.29 -28.43
CA PRO A 247 -5.41 0.66 -27.53
C PRO A 247 -5.10 -0.83 -27.30
N TYR A 248 -5.23 -1.28 -26.06
CA TYR A 248 -4.94 -2.67 -25.64
C TYR A 248 -3.58 -3.18 -26.11
N ASN A 249 -2.57 -2.31 -26.04
CA ASN A 249 -1.27 -2.50 -26.68
C ASN A 249 -0.61 -3.84 -26.31
N LEU A 250 -0.58 -4.18 -25.01
CA LEU A 250 -0.01 -5.44 -24.56
C LEU A 250 -0.75 -6.66 -25.16
N SER A 251 -2.08 -6.71 -25.03
CA SER A 251 -2.89 -7.81 -25.53
C SER A 251 -2.74 -8.02 -27.04
N ASN A 252 -2.68 -6.91 -27.79
CA ASN A 252 -2.43 -6.93 -29.24
C ASN A 252 -0.98 -7.32 -29.58
N SER A 253 -0.02 -7.01 -28.72
CA SER A 253 1.37 -7.41 -28.93
C SER A 253 1.59 -8.90 -28.63
N ILE A 254 1.00 -9.41 -27.56
CA ILE A 254 0.96 -10.85 -27.28
C ILE A 254 0.33 -11.58 -28.47
N LYS A 255 -0.86 -11.14 -28.93
CA LYS A 255 -1.56 -11.78 -30.05
C LYS A 255 -0.72 -11.82 -31.33
N LYS A 256 0.07 -10.77 -31.60
CA LYS A 256 0.93 -10.70 -32.79
C LYS A 256 1.97 -11.82 -32.82
N TYR A 257 2.56 -12.14 -31.66
CA TYR A 257 3.67 -13.10 -31.60
C TYR A 257 3.25 -14.52 -31.20
N THR A 258 2.08 -14.67 -30.57
CA THR A 258 1.64 -15.96 -30.01
C THR A 258 0.32 -16.47 -30.59
N GLY A 259 -0.42 -15.65 -31.33
CA GLY A 259 -1.80 -15.91 -31.73
C GLY A 259 -2.85 -15.71 -30.63
N MET A 260 -2.45 -15.59 -29.36
CA MET A 260 -3.33 -15.47 -28.19
C MET A 260 -3.41 -14.03 -27.70
N ASN A 261 -4.58 -13.55 -27.37
CA ASN A 261 -4.75 -12.32 -26.58
C ASN A 261 -4.54 -12.59 -25.08
N SER A 262 -4.56 -11.55 -24.23
CA SER A 262 -4.35 -11.72 -22.78
C SER A 262 -5.35 -12.67 -22.11
N SER A 263 -6.62 -12.66 -22.52
CA SER A 263 -7.63 -13.60 -21.97
C SER A 263 -7.38 -15.03 -22.40
N ASN A 264 -7.07 -15.25 -23.68
CA ASN A 264 -6.76 -16.60 -24.18
C ASN A 264 -5.45 -17.15 -23.57
N LEU A 265 -4.46 -16.27 -23.32
CA LEU A 265 -3.26 -16.67 -22.59
C LEU A 265 -3.61 -17.08 -21.16
N TYR A 266 -4.48 -16.33 -20.47
CA TYR A 266 -4.98 -16.67 -19.15
C TYR A 266 -5.65 -18.05 -19.15
N ASP A 267 -6.60 -18.29 -20.05
CA ASP A 267 -7.34 -19.55 -20.14
C ASP A 267 -6.40 -20.73 -20.41
N SER A 268 -5.43 -20.55 -21.31
CA SER A 268 -4.40 -21.56 -21.60
C SER A 268 -3.50 -21.85 -20.40
N THR A 269 -3.10 -20.78 -19.67
CA THR A 269 -2.31 -20.91 -18.45
C THR A 269 -3.10 -21.65 -17.37
N LEU A 270 -4.36 -21.27 -17.17
CA LEU A 270 -5.23 -21.88 -16.17
C LEU A 270 -5.42 -23.37 -16.41
N LYS A 271 -5.66 -23.77 -17.67
CA LYS A 271 -5.82 -25.17 -18.05
C LYS A 271 -4.58 -26.00 -17.75
N GLU A 272 -3.40 -25.45 -18.00
CA GLU A 272 -2.13 -26.13 -17.76
C GLU A 272 -1.85 -26.30 -16.27
N ILE A 273 -1.90 -25.21 -15.50
CA ILE A 273 -1.58 -25.26 -14.07
C ILE A 273 -2.60 -26.07 -13.30
N LYS A 274 -3.87 -26.10 -13.74
CA LYS A 274 -4.90 -26.97 -13.15
C LYS A 274 -4.49 -28.43 -13.23
N LYS A 275 -4.06 -28.89 -14.42
CA LYS A 275 -3.59 -30.26 -14.61
C LYS A 275 -2.41 -30.60 -13.70
N LEU A 276 -1.41 -29.70 -13.62
CA LEU A 276 -0.24 -29.89 -12.78
C LEU A 276 -0.61 -30.00 -11.29
N TRP A 277 -1.53 -29.16 -10.82
CA TRP A 277 -1.97 -29.18 -9.42
C TRP A 277 -2.87 -30.39 -9.11
N GLU A 278 -3.70 -30.85 -10.05
CA GLU A 278 -4.47 -32.10 -9.91
C GLU A 278 -3.52 -33.32 -9.79
N GLU A 279 -2.49 -33.38 -10.64
CA GLU A 279 -1.44 -34.41 -10.55
C GLU A 279 -0.70 -34.36 -9.21
N GLN A 280 -0.34 -33.20 -8.73
CA GLN A 280 0.30 -33.01 -7.41
C GLN A 280 -0.59 -33.55 -6.28
N ILE A 281 -1.87 -33.18 -6.25
CA ILE A 281 -2.81 -33.63 -5.21
C ILE A 281 -2.98 -35.14 -5.25
N ASN A 282 -3.08 -35.73 -6.42
CA ASN A 282 -3.19 -37.19 -6.58
C ASN A 282 -1.94 -37.92 -6.05
N GLN A 283 -0.76 -37.30 -6.18
CA GLN A 283 0.48 -37.88 -5.64
C GLN A 283 0.59 -37.71 -4.11
N VAL A 284 0.11 -36.59 -3.59
CA VAL A 284 0.17 -36.27 -2.15
C VAL A 284 -0.86 -37.07 -1.34
N GLN A 285 -2.01 -37.42 -1.93
CA GLN A 285 -3.12 -38.13 -1.27
C GLN A 285 -3.50 -37.50 0.08
N PRO A 286 -4.04 -36.27 0.09
CA PRO A 286 -4.28 -35.53 1.30
C PRO A 286 -5.33 -36.17 2.18
N GLN A 287 -5.19 -35.94 3.50
CA GLN A 287 -6.14 -36.38 4.52
C GLN A 287 -7.14 -35.26 4.85
N THR A 288 -8.31 -35.62 5.33
CA THR A 288 -9.33 -34.69 5.83
C THR A 288 -9.22 -34.59 7.36
N TYR A 289 -9.31 -33.37 7.87
CA TYR A 289 -9.24 -33.07 9.31
C TYR A 289 -10.53 -32.44 9.79
N PRO A 290 -10.97 -32.69 11.02
CA PRO A 290 -12.12 -32.02 11.61
C PRO A 290 -11.92 -30.50 11.64
N ILE A 291 -12.97 -29.75 11.34
CA ILE A 291 -12.96 -28.28 11.40
C ILE A 291 -13.69 -27.85 12.67
N TRP A 292 -13.04 -27.01 13.47
CA TRP A 292 -13.56 -26.49 14.74
C TRP A 292 -14.51 -25.30 14.53
N ASN A 293 -14.12 -24.33 13.71
CA ASN A 293 -14.91 -23.12 13.49
C ASN A 293 -16.09 -23.35 12.53
N LYS A 294 -17.20 -22.68 12.81
CA LYS A 294 -18.37 -22.66 11.92
C LYS A 294 -18.47 -21.32 11.22
N ARG A 295 -18.55 -21.35 9.89
CA ARG A 295 -18.75 -20.15 9.10
C ARG A 295 -20.21 -19.75 9.09
N LYS A 296 -20.50 -18.46 9.32
CA LYS A 296 -21.88 -17.93 9.35
C LYS A 296 -22.40 -17.59 7.96
N ASP A 297 -21.49 -17.35 7.02
CA ASP A 297 -21.81 -16.99 5.64
C ASP A 297 -20.75 -17.55 4.67
N SER A 298 -20.98 -17.37 3.38
CA SER A 298 -20.10 -17.83 2.29
C SER A 298 -18.89 -16.92 2.03
N LEU A 299 -18.70 -15.85 2.83
CA LEU A 299 -17.57 -14.94 2.63
C LEU A 299 -16.26 -15.56 3.08
N PRO A 300 -15.20 -15.37 2.29
CA PRO A 300 -13.88 -15.81 2.69
C PRO A 300 -13.48 -15.19 4.03
N SER A 301 -13.16 -16.04 4.97
CA SER A 301 -12.73 -15.65 6.33
C SER A 301 -11.55 -16.50 6.76
N ASP A 302 -10.55 -15.87 7.36
CA ASP A 302 -9.41 -16.54 7.97
C ASP A 302 -9.55 -16.52 9.48
N TYR A 303 -9.27 -17.65 10.11
CA TYR A 303 -9.12 -17.80 11.56
C TYR A 303 -7.67 -18.18 11.84
N LEU A 304 -6.79 -17.19 11.86
CA LEU A 304 -5.34 -17.36 11.92
C LEU A 304 -4.84 -17.61 13.35
N LEU A 305 -3.70 -18.32 13.47
CA LEU A 305 -2.96 -18.52 14.70
C LEU A 305 -3.83 -19.15 15.82
N PRO A 306 -4.50 -20.27 15.58
CA PRO A 306 -5.38 -20.85 16.57
C PRO A 306 -4.60 -21.32 17.80
N ILE A 307 -5.00 -20.86 18.98
CA ILE A 307 -4.44 -21.30 20.27
C ILE A 307 -5.57 -21.84 21.12
N ARG A 308 -5.52 -23.11 21.48
CA ARG A 308 -6.48 -23.73 22.40
C ARG A 308 -6.17 -23.23 23.81
N ILE A 309 -7.11 -22.56 24.43
CA ILE A 309 -6.94 -21.98 25.78
C ILE A 309 -7.65 -22.77 26.87
N SER A 310 -8.57 -23.64 26.48
CA SER A 310 -9.24 -24.64 27.32
C SER A 310 -9.83 -25.73 26.45
N ASP A 311 -10.39 -26.77 27.04
CA ASP A 311 -11.05 -27.84 26.29
C ASP A 311 -12.18 -27.35 25.38
N LYS A 312 -12.81 -26.23 25.76
CA LYS A 312 -13.99 -25.69 25.12
C LYS A 312 -13.76 -24.43 24.29
N GLN A 313 -12.55 -23.86 24.30
CA GLN A 313 -12.31 -22.56 23.67
C GLN A 313 -10.98 -22.47 22.92
N ILE A 314 -11.06 -21.90 21.74
CA ILE A 314 -9.90 -21.53 20.91
C ILE A 314 -9.86 -20.02 20.72
N LEU A 315 -8.70 -19.41 20.94
CA LEU A 315 -8.40 -18.02 20.60
C LEU A 315 -7.81 -17.99 19.18
N ALA A 316 -8.32 -17.07 18.33
CA ALA A 316 -7.82 -16.90 16.96
C ALA A 316 -7.88 -15.44 16.52
N LEU A 317 -7.10 -15.08 15.49
CA LEU A 317 -7.17 -13.81 14.79
C LEU A 317 -8.07 -13.97 13.56
N LYS A 318 -9.26 -13.39 13.60
CA LYS A 318 -10.21 -13.40 12.49
C LYS A 318 -9.96 -12.24 11.54
N GLN A 319 -9.94 -12.53 10.24
CA GLN A 319 -9.86 -11.55 9.15
C GLN A 319 -10.85 -11.93 8.05
N ASN A 320 -11.62 -10.97 7.57
CA ASN A 320 -12.54 -11.16 6.44
C ASN A 320 -12.80 -9.84 5.68
N PHE A 321 -13.64 -9.88 4.67
CA PHE A 321 -13.95 -8.70 3.86
C PHE A 321 -14.88 -7.69 4.53
N LYS A 322 -15.58 -8.07 5.60
CA LYS A 322 -16.55 -7.23 6.35
C LYS A 322 -15.94 -6.57 7.58
N GLU A 323 -14.87 -7.16 8.13
CA GLU A 323 -14.30 -6.77 9.42
C GLU A 323 -12.79 -6.60 9.33
N THR A 324 -12.27 -5.68 10.11
CA THR A 324 -10.82 -5.52 10.32
C THR A 324 -10.28 -6.63 11.23
N PRO A 325 -8.97 -6.89 11.28
CA PRO A 325 -8.37 -7.93 12.11
C PRO A 325 -8.86 -7.86 13.56
N THR A 326 -9.40 -8.98 14.05
CA THR A 326 -10.08 -9.07 15.35
C THR A 326 -9.69 -10.34 16.06
N LEU A 327 -9.19 -10.25 17.29
CA LEU A 327 -9.03 -11.40 18.18
C LEU A 327 -10.41 -11.89 18.63
N VAL A 328 -10.66 -13.18 18.46
CA VAL A 328 -11.94 -13.83 18.78
C VAL A 328 -11.71 -15.10 19.61
N LEU A 329 -12.61 -15.35 20.55
CA LEU A 329 -12.76 -16.64 21.20
C LEU A 329 -13.85 -17.42 20.49
N ILE A 330 -13.58 -18.69 20.19
CA ILE A 330 -14.48 -19.59 19.50
C ILE A 330 -14.73 -20.79 20.42
N ASP A 331 -15.98 -21.06 20.77
CA ASP A 331 -16.35 -22.21 21.55
C ASP A 331 -16.53 -23.49 20.69
N GLU A 332 -16.78 -24.62 21.35
CA GLU A 332 -16.98 -25.93 20.70
C GLU A 332 -18.24 -25.97 19.81
N GLU A 333 -19.19 -25.06 20.03
CA GLU A 333 -20.36 -24.91 19.19
C GLU A 333 -20.09 -24.03 17.95
N GLY A 334 -18.88 -23.44 17.85
CA GLY A 334 -18.45 -22.50 16.82
C GLY A 334 -18.99 -21.09 17.02
N LYS A 335 -19.48 -20.74 18.21
CA LYS A 335 -19.92 -19.38 18.53
C LYS A 335 -18.73 -18.49 18.85
N GLU A 336 -18.71 -17.31 18.25
CA GLU A 336 -17.62 -16.34 18.37
C GLU A 336 -17.92 -15.24 19.38
N LYS A 337 -16.94 -14.93 20.23
CA LYS A 337 -16.92 -13.75 21.10
C LYS A 337 -15.75 -12.86 20.73
N THR A 338 -16.01 -11.60 20.36
CA THR A 338 -14.97 -10.60 20.11
C THR A 338 -14.18 -10.29 21.36
N VAL A 339 -12.87 -10.40 21.30
CA VAL A 339 -11.94 -10.02 22.36
C VAL A 339 -11.42 -8.61 22.11
N LYS A 340 -10.78 -8.37 20.96
CA LYS A 340 -10.16 -7.08 20.65
C LYS A 340 -9.98 -6.89 19.16
N LYS A 341 -10.30 -5.70 18.65
CA LYS A 341 -9.83 -5.25 17.31
C LYS A 341 -8.41 -4.74 17.45
N ILE A 342 -7.50 -5.30 16.67
CA ILE A 342 -6.08 -4.93 16.69
C ILE A 342 -5.74 -3.97 15.53
N GLY A 343 -4.56 -3.35 15.61
CA GLY A 343 -4.06 -2.44 14.59
C GLY A 343 -3.33 -3.16 13.45
N TYR A 344 -2.60 -2.36 12.67
CA TYR A 344 -1.79 -2.89 11.57
C TYR A 344 -0.66 -3.76 12.08
N GLN A 345 -0.48 -4.91 11.46
CA GLN A 345 0.67 -5.79 11.61
C GLN A 345 1.33 -5.98 10.26
N THR A 346 2.65 -6.04 10.21
CA THR A 346 3.38 -6.38 8.97
C THR A 346 3.21 -7.85 8.60
N GLU A 347 3.12 -8.71 9.62
CA GLU A 347 2.79 -10.13 9.52
C GLU A 347 1.85 -10.48 10.68
N PRO A 348 0.73 -11.19 10.44
CA PRO A 348 -0.16 -11.61 11.52
C PRO A 348 0.57 -12.41 12.59
N ASN A 349 0.58 -11.89 13.81
CA ASN A 349 1.19 -12.58 14.95
C ASN A 349 0.51 -12.20 16.26
N PHE A 350 0.28 -13.20 17.09
CA PHE A 350 0.01 -13.05 18.51
C PHE A 350 0.37 -14.35 19.24
N ASN A 351 0.54 -14.26 20.53
CA ASN A 351 0.78 -15.41 21.41
C ASN A 351 -0.04 -15.27 22.69
N TYR A 352 -0.31 -16.40 23.34
CA TYR A 352 -1.08 -16.48 24.57
C TYR A 352 -0.38 -17.38 25.58
N ALA A 353 -0.25 -16.91 26.82
CA ALA A 353 0.14 -17.70 27.98
C ALA A 353 -0.35 -17.02 29.28
N ALA A 354 -0.62 -17.83 30.32
CA ALA A 354 -1.00 -17.35 31.67
C ALA A 354 -2.12 -16.29 31.64
N GLY A 355 -3.17 -16.50 30.86
CA GLY A 355 -4.30 -15.56 30.75
C GLY A 355 -4.02 -14.28 29.97
N LYS A 356 -2.83 -14.10 29.41
CA LYS A 356 -2.42 -12.89 28.69
C LYS A 356 -2.25 -13.15 27.20
N ILE A 357 -2.64 -12.16 26.40
CA ILE A 357 -2.39 -12.13 24.94
C ILE A 357 -1.35 -11.06 24.66
N VAL A 358 -0.32 -11.40 23.90
CA VAL A 358 0.71 -10.47 23.43
C VAL A 358 0.72 -10.41 21.90
N TRP A 359 0.87 -9.21 21.31
CA TRP A 359 1.01 -9.02 19.87
C TRP A 359 1.81 -7.76 19.56
N ASP A 360 2.32 -7.66 18.37
CA ASP A 360 2.99 -6.47 17.87
C ASP A 360 2.09 -5.66 16.93
N GLU A 361 2.33 -4.36 16.84
CA GLU A 361 1.61 -3.46 15.92
C GLU A 361 2.53 -2.41 15.33
N LEU A 362 2.29 -2.12 14.06
CA LEU A 362 2.93 -1.03 13.35
C LEU A 362 2.47 0.33 13.89
N ARG A 363 3.43 1.24 14.07
CA ARG A 363 3.20 2.65 14.40
C ARG A 363 3.90 3.55 13.39
N PHE A 364 3.16 4.51 12.85
CA PHE A 364 3.75 5.54 12.00
C PHE A 364 4.50 6.57 12.84
N ASP A 365 5.61 7.11 12.29
CA ASP A 365 6.20 8.31 12.82
C ASP A 365 5.24 9.49 12.63
N LYS A 366 5.24 10.42 13.58
CA LYS A 366 4.29 11.53 13.59
C LYS A 366 4.44 12.48 12.41
N ARG A 367 5.60 12.52 11.77
CA ARG A 367 5.94 13.43 10.67
C ARG A 367 6.64 12.77 9.51
N TYR A 368 7.57 11.86 9.78
CA TYR A 368 8.46 11.29 8.77
C TYR A 368 8.01 9.88 8.41
N PHE A 369 7.19 9.74 7.37
CA PHE A 369 6.55 8.45 7.05
C PHE A 369 7.51 7.37 6.56
N LYS A 370 8.74 7.74 6.17
CA LYS A 370 9.81 6.75 5.95
C LYS A 370 10.34 6.15 7.24
N ARG A 371 9.94 6.70 8.40
CA ARG A 371 10.18 6.10 9.71
C ARG A 371 8.90 5.46 10.24
N SER A 372 9.02 4.24 10.70
CA SER A 372 7.96 3.53 11.40
C SER A 372 8.52 2.71 12.54
N TYR A 373 7.64 2.24 13.40
CA TYR A 373 7.99 1.48 14.58
C TYR A 373 7.11 0.24 14.68
N ASN A 374 7.58 -0.80 15.34
CA ASN A 374 6.77 -1.95 15.71
C ASN A 374 6.79 -2.08 17.23
N VAL A 375 5.62 -2.02 17.86
CA VAL A 375 5.47 -1.95 19.33
C VAL A 375 4.72 -3.16 19.83
N ILE A 376 4.99 -3.57 21.08
CA ILE A 376 4.36 -4.72 21.71
C ILE A 376 3.21 -4.25 22.61
N ASN A 377 2.09 -4.93 22.49
CA ASN A 377 0.89 -4.77 23.28
C ASN A 377 0.59 -6.05 24.07
N ILE A 378 0.04 -5.89 25.27
CA ILE A 378 -0.46 -6.99 26.09
C ILE A 378 -1.89 -6.70 26.50
N LEU A 379 -2.72 -7.73 26.49
CA LEU A 379 -4.07 -7.77 26.98
C LEU A 379 -4.21 -8.90 27.98
N ASP A 380 -4.68 -8.60 29.17
CA ASP A 380 -5.14 -9.60 30.12
C ASP A 380 -6.56 -10.01 29.74
N LEU A 381 -6.76 -11.30 29.52
CA LEU A 381 -8.01 -11.81 28.95
C LEU A 381 -9.17 -11.80 29.97
N GLU A 382 -8.87 -11.97 31.24
CA GLU A 382 -9.88 -12.01 32.31
C GLU A 382 -10.33 -10.58 32.66
N SER A 383 -9.38 -9.71 32.99
CA SER A 383 -9.70 -8.33 33.40
C SER A 383 -10.00 -7.40 32.22
N GLY A 384 -9.62 -7.76 31.01
CA GLY A 384 -9.68 -6.89 29.82
C GLY A 384 -8.66 -5.74 29.84
N ALA A 385 -7.72 -5.71 30.79
CA ALA A 385 -6.71 -4.67 30.92
C ALA A 385 -5.75 -4.71 29.73
N PHE A 386 -5.63 -3.57 29.04
CA PHE A 386 -4.81 -3.41 27.84
C PHE A 386 -3.66 -2.44 28.09
N LYS A 387 -2.44 -2.82 27.70
CA LYS A 387 -1.24 -2.01 27.82
C LYS A 387 -0.35 -2.15 26.59
N GLN A 388 0.12 -1.02 26.05
CA GLN A 388 1.26 -0.99 25.15
C GLN A 388 2.53 -0.91 26.00
N ILE A 389 3.38 -1.95 25.94
CA ILE A 389 4.54 -2.06 26.85
C ILE A 389 5.84 -1.51 26.23
N THR A 390 5.91 -1.34 24.91
CA THR A 390 7.07 -0.75 24.24
C THR A 390 6.69 0.47 23.40
N HIS A 391 7.64 1.40 23.20
CA HIS A 391 7.44 2.63 22.45
C HIS A 391 8.61 2.86 21.50
N LYS A 392 8.33 3.30 20.25
CA LYS A 392 9.34 3.56 19.24
C LYS A 392 10.33 2.40 19.06
N SER A 393 9.87 1.19 19.27
CA SER A 393 10.65 -0.03 19.13
C SER A 393 10.60 -0.60 17.72
N ARG A 394 11.46 -1.57 17.45
CA ARG A 394 11.53 -2.35 16.22
C ARG A 394 11.47 -3.84 16.58
N LEU A 395 10.40 -4.21 17.32
CA LEU A 395 10.22 -5.52 17.92
C LEU A 395 9.09 -6.28 17.21
N PHE A 396 9.37 -7.51 16.83
CA PHE A 396 8.47 -8.33 16.02
C PHE A 396 8.20 -9.68 16.69
N SER A 397 7.08 -10.27 16.34
CA SER A 397 6.71 -11.64 16.66
C SER A 397 6.87 -11.98 18.15
N PRO A 398 6.24 -11.23 19.06
CA PRO A 398 6.39 -11.48 20.50
C PRO A 398 5.76 -12.81 20.93
N ALA A 399 6.41 -13.51 21.88
CA ALA A 399 5.89 -14.67 22.56
C ALA A 399 6.07 -14.56 24.08
N LEU A 400 5.07 -14.99 24.85
CA LEU A 400 5.09 -15.02 26.31
C LEU A 400 5.81 -16.26 26.83
N SER A 401 6.51 -16.13 27.96
CA SER A 401 6.91 -17.27 28.78
C SER A 401 5.67 -17.94 29.39
N ALA A 402 5.78 -19.21 29.76
CA ALA A 402 4.68 -20.00 30.28
C ALA A 402 4.01 -19.36 31.52
N ASP A 403 4.79 -18.65 32.36
CA ASP A 403 4.31 -17.92 33.56
C ASP A 403 3.78 -16.51 33.24
N GLY A 404 3.85 -16.07 31.98
CA GLY A 404 3.39 -14.76 31.52
C GLY A 404 4.19 -13.56 32.03
N LYS A 405 5.38 -13.78 32.64
CA LYS A 405 6.18 -12.69 33.21
C LYS A 405 7.20 -12.09 32.26
N LYS A 406 7.58 -12.85 31.23
CA LYS A 406 8.53 -12.43 30.21
C LYS A 406 7.92 -12.46 28.81
N VAL A 407 8.46 -11.66 27.94
CA VAL A 407 8.17 -11.66 26.50
C VAL A 407 9.50 -11.79 25.76
N VAL A 408 9.61 -12.75 24.84
CA VAL A 408 10.67 -12.76 23.84
C VAL A 408 10.16 -12.13 22.56
N ALA A 409 11.02 -11.38 21.87
CA ALA A 409 10.68 -10.81 20.56
C ALA A 409 11.94 -10.72 19.70
N VAL A 410 11.77 -10.63 18.39
CA VAL A 410 12.85 -10.32 17.44
C VAL A 410 13.02 -8.81 17.38
N MET A 411 14.23 -8.32 17.60
CA MET A 411 14.61 -6.93 17.36
C MET A 411 15.39 -6.83 16.05
N ILE A 412 15.04 -5.89 15.19
CA ILE A 412 15.84 -5.56 14.00
C ILE A 412 16.38 -4.15 14.18
N ARG A 413 17.69 -4.02 14.34
CA ARG A 413 18.39 -2.74 14.51
C ARG A 413 18.45 -1.94 13.21
N GLU A 414 18.80 -0.67 13.30
CA GLU A 414 18.95 0.22 12.13
C GLU A 414 20.14 -0.16 11.23
N ASP A 415 21.05 -0.97 11.71
CA ASP A 415 22.14 -1.61 10.95
C ASP A 415 21.74 -2.97 10.33
N ASN A 416 20.45 -3.30 10.33
CA ASN A 416 19.83 -4.56 9.88
C ASN A 416 20.17 -5.81 10.67
N ARG A 417 20.93 -5.71 11.73
CA ARG A 417 21.19 -6.89 12.59
C ARG A 417 19.91 -7.32 13.29
N SER A 418 19.62 -8.60 13.17
CA SER A 418 18.50 -9.28 13.83
C SER A 418 18.99 -9.96 15.10
N LEU A 419 18.26 -9.83 16.21
CA LEU A 419 18.58 -10.46 17.50
C LEU A 419 17.31 -10.78 18.27
N LEU A 420 17.38 -11.70 19.23
CA LEU A 420 16.29 -11.92 20.19
C LEU A 420 16.50 -11.02 21.40
N VAL A 421 15.39 -10.51 21.93
CA VAL A 421 15.36 -9.78 23.19
C VAL A 421 14.32 -10.39 24.13
N GLU A 422 14.70 -10.56 25.39
CA GLU A 422 13.76 -10.81 26.49
C GLU A 422 13.36 -9.51 27.15
N LEU A 423 12.06 -9.33 27.40
CA LEU A 423 11.49 -8.17 28.06
C LEU A 423 10.65 -8.60 29.28
N LYS A 424 10.56 -7.74 30.29
CA LYS A 424 9.55 -7.87 31.34
C LYS A 424 8.15 -7.58 30.77
N SER A 425 7.22 -8.49 30.91
CA SER A 425 5.87 -8.32 30.37
C SER A 425 5.11 -7.13 30.96
N GLU A 426 5.39 -6.76 32.21
CA GLU A 426 4.72 -5.63 32.88
C GLU A 426 5.21 -4.26 32.38
N THR A 427 6.50 -4.12 32.06
CA THR A 427 7.12 -2.82 31.80
C THR A 427 7.70 -2.66 30.41
N GLY A 428 7.88 -3.75 29.65
CA GLY A 428 8.57 -3.75 28.38
C GLY A 428 10.08 -3.49 28.47
N LYS A 429 10.67 -3.49 29.69
CA LYS A 429 12.11 -3.29 29.88
C LYS A 429 12.85 -4.53 29.37
N ILE A 430 13.87 -4.32 28.52
CA ILE A 430 14.76 -5.37 28.03
C ILE A 430 15.56 -5.93 29.22
N ILE A 431 15.56 -7.25 29.35
CA ILE A 431 16.28 -8.02 30.37
C ILE A 431 17.60 -8.53 29.79
N LYS A 432 17.55 -9.11 28.59
CA LYS A 432 18.69 -9.76 27.95
C LYS A 432 18.55 -9.73 26.43
N GLU A 433 19.69 -9.72 25.74
CA GLU A 433 19.80 -9.78 24.28
C GLU A 433 20.60 -11.04 23.89
N TYR A 434 20.18 -11.69 22.79
CA TYR A 434 20.84 -12.87 22.24
C TYR A 434 21.13 -12.62 20.76
N LEU A 435 22.39 -12.61 20.39
CA LEU A 435 22.86 -12.34 19.04
C LEU A 435 23.05 -13.65 18.28
N PRO A 436 22.46 -13.82 17.09
CA PRO A 436 22.80 -14.93 16.21
C PRO A 436 24.15 -14.71 15.53
N LYS A 437 24.60 -15.68 14.74
CA LYS A 437 25.77 -15.50 13.87
C LYS A 437 25.50 -14.40 12.82
N VAL A 438 26.57 -13.73 12.39
CA VAL A 438 26.51 -12.70 11.36
C VAL A 438 25.87 -13.26 10.07
N GLY A 439 24.98 -12.47 9.45
CA GLY A 439 24.28 -12.86 8.23
C GLY A 439 23.05 -13.76 8.45
N GLN A 440 22.63 -13.94 9.70
CA GLN A 440 21.42 -14.67 10.06
C GLN A 440 20.29 -13.69 10.46
N ALA A 441 19.09 -13.90 9.94
CA ALA A 441 17.87 -13.18 10.32
C ALA A 441 16.92 -14.11 11.09
N LEU A 442 16.51 -13.67 12.28
CA LEU A 442 15.64 -14.43 13.18
C LEU A 442 14.18 -14.07 12.98
N GLN A 443 13.29 -15.06 13.20
CA GLN A 443 11.84 -14.89 13.04
C GLN A 443 11.09 -15.79 14.02
N MET A 444 9.92 -15.35 14.48
CA MET A 444 8.89 -16.15 15.17
C MET A 444 9.44 -16.99 16.34
N PRO A 445 9.97 -16.35 17.39
CA PRO A 445 10.49 -17.06 18.54
C PRO A 445 9.37 -17.66 19.42
N SER A 446 9.66 -18.76 20.11
CA SER A 446 8.76 -19.40 21.07
C SER A 446 9.57 -19.96 22.24
N TYR A 447 9.03 -19.81 23.48
CA TYR A 447 9.60 -20.45 24.66
C TYR A 447 9.23 -21.92 24.76
N ASN A 448 10.09 -22.70 25.39
CA ASN A 448 9.69 -24.00 25.94
C ASN A 448 8.90 -23.83 27.25
N LYS A 449 8.29 -24.92 27.73
CA LYS A 449 7.44 -24.90 28.95
C LYS A 449 8.24 -24.52 30.21
N ALA A 450 9.50 -24.94 30.30
CA ALA A 450 10.37 -24.60 31.42
C ALA A 450 10.86 -23.14 31.42
N GLY A 451 10.78 -22.44 30.28
CA GLY A 451 11.22 -21.05 30.13
C GLY A 451 12.74 -20.87 30.13
N ASP A 452 13.50 -21.95 29.86
CA ASP A 452 14.99 -21.98 29.82
C ASP A 452 15.53 -22.06 28.40
N ARG A 453 14.65 -22.25 27.39
CA ARG A 453 15.03 -22.31 25.97
C ARG A 453 14.06 -21.50 25.10
N ILE A 454 14.60 -20.98 24.01
CA ILE A 454 13.84 -20.33 22.95
C ILE A 454 14.18 -20.99 21.63
N ILE A 455 13.18 -21.39 20.86
CA ILE A 455 13.30 -21.83 19.48
C ILE A 455 12.83 -20.72 18.55
N CYS A 456 13.50 -20.49 17.43
CA CYS A 456 13.07 -19.56 16.40
C CYS A 456 13.43 -20.08 15.00
N SER A 457 12.75 -19.56 13.98
CA SER A 457 13.21 -19.74 12.61
C SER A 457 14.40 -18.83 12.34
N VAL A 458 15.34 -19.29 11.55
CA VAL A 458 16.51 -18.54 11.09
C VAL A 458 16.69 -18.67 9.60
N SER A 459 16.92 -17.56 8.92
CA SER A 459 17.26 -17.53 7.49
C SER A 459 18.68 -16.99 7.29
N SER A 460 19.33 -17.47 6.23
CA SER A 460 20.65 -17.04 5.79
C SER A 460 20.77 -17.21 4.27
N LYS A 461 21.94 -16.90 3.69
CA LYS A 461 22.23 -17.18 2.27
C LYS A 461 22.08 -18.67 1.90
N ASP A 462 22.26 -19.57 2.88
CA ASP A 462 22.24 -21.02 2.67
C ASP A 462 20.84 -21.64 2.73
N GLY A 463 19.83 -20.85 3.14
CA GLY A 463 18.45 -21.28 3.27
C GLY A 463 17.84 -20.91 4.60
N SER A 464 16.83 -21.69 5.03
CA SER A 464 16.20 -21.53 6.35
C SER A 464 16.43 -22.76 7.24
N SER A 465 16.31 -22.57 8.54
CA SER A 465 16.53 -23.58 9.57
C SER A 465 15.82 -23.20 10.86
N LEU A 466 16.00 -24.01 11.89
CA LEU A 466 15.59 -23.75 13.28
C LEU A 466 16.82 -23.55 14.16
N LEU A 467 16.78 -22.46 14.96
CA LEU A 467 17.85 -22.11 15.89
C LEU A 467 17.30 -22.10 17.33
N GLU A 468 17.90 -22.89 18.20
CA GLU A 468 17.60 -22.95 19.63
C GLU A 468 18.61 -22.12 20.42
N PHE A 469 18.11 -21.32 21.35
CA PHE A 469 18.90 -20.57 22.33
C PHE A 469 18.69 -21.16 23.73
N HIS A 470 19.77 -21.45 24.44
CA HIS A 470 19.73 -21.81 25.85
C HIS A 470 19.91 -20.53 26.67
N LEU A 471 18.97 -20.25 27.56
CA LEU A 471 18.89 -18.95 28.23
C LEU A 471 19.86 -18.82 29.40
N MET A 472 20.27 -19.95 29.99
CA MET A 472 21.19 -19.96 31.14
C MET A 472 22.59 -19.51 30.72
N ASP A 473 23.18 -20.17 29.73
CA ASP A 473 24.56 -19.95 29.28
C ASP A 473 24.64 -19.10 27.98
N GLY A 474 23.53 -18.87 27.30
CA GLY A 474 23.48 -18.12 26.03
C GLY A 474 23.95 -18.95 24.83
N SER A 475 24.17 -20.25 24.98
CA SER A 475 24.59 -21.10 23.88
C SER A 475 23.51 -21.25 22.82
N GLN A 476 23.94 -21.54 21.58
CA GLN A 476 23.07 -21.66 20.43
C GLN A 476 23.28 -23.00 19.75
N LYS A 477 22.21 -23.66 19.37
CA LYS A 477 22.20 -24.90 18.64
C LYS A 477 21.36 -24.80 17.39
N LEU A 478 21.96 -25.05 16.23
CA LEU A 478 21.21 -25.26 15.01
C LEU A 478 20.53 -26.63 15.10
N VAL A 479 19.21 -26.64 15.09
CA VAL A 479 18.41 -27.86 15.33
C VAL A 479 18.20 -28.65 14.04
N LEU A 480 18.12 -27.94 12.91
CA LEU A 480 18.11 -28.53 11.58
C LEU A 480 19.21 -27.93 10.72
N PRO A 481 19.75 -28.63 9.72
CA PRO A 481 20.63 -28.01 8.73
C PRO A 481 19.86 -26.93 7.95
N PHE A 482 20.58 -25.96 7.38
CA PHE A 482 19.98 -25.02 6.43
C PHE A 482 19.51 -25.76 5.17
N ASP A 483 18.29 -25.45 4.74
CA ASP A 483 17.66 -26.08 3.59
C ASP A 483 16.88 -25.03 2.75
N LYS A 484 16.64 -25.36 1.50
CA LYS A 484 15.82 -24.58 0.58
C LYS A 484 14.31 -24.83 0.81
N GLN A 485 13.92 -24.84 2.07
CA GLN A 485 12.57 -24.98 2.60
C GLN A 485 12.19 -23.72 3.36
N GLN A 486 10.95 -23.29 3.27
CA GLN A 486 10.43 -22.24 4.15
C GLN A 486 10.09 -22.84 5.52
N ILE A 487 11.10 -23.02 6.38
CA ILE A 487 10.93 -23.55 7.73
C ILE A 487 10.51 -22.39 8.65
N SER A 488 9.31 -22.47 9.23
CA SER A 488 8.74 -21.37 10.01
C SER A 488 7.80 -21.84 11.11
N ARG A 489 7.38 -20.89 11.98
CA ARG A 489 6.43 -21.12 13.06
C ARG A 489 6.82 -22.26 14.01
N PRO A 490 8.06 -22.31 14.52
CA PRO A 490 8.45 -23.35 15.47
C PRO A 490 7.81 -23.11 16.84
N ILE A 491 7.32 -24.20 17.45
CA ILE A 491 6.86 -24.24 18.83
C ILE A 491 7.33 -25.52 19.52
N TYR A 492 7.38 -25.51 20.82
CA TYR A 492 7.59 -26.74 21.59
C TYR A 492 6.27 -27.46 21.89
N ALA A 493 6.26 -28.75 21.70
CA ALA A 493 5.26 -29.69 22.17
C ALA A 493 5.99 -30.71 23.09
N ASP A 494 6.05 -30.40 24.37
CA ASP A 494 6.90 -31.06 25.37
C ASP A 494 8.37 -31.14 24.89
N ASN A 495 8.92 -32.33 24.62
CA ASN A 495 10.28 -32.54 24.14
C ASN A 495 10.42 -32.53 22.61
N THR A 496 9.34 -32.26 21.90
CA THR A 496 9.29 -32.24 20.44
C THR A 496 9.12 -30.81 19.94
N ILE A 497 9.70 -30.49 18.78
CA ILE A 497 9.50 -29.21 18.11
C ILE A 497 8.54 -29.39 16.95
N LEU A 498 7.45 -28.65 16.96
CA LEU A 498 6.52 -28.57 15.81
C LEU A 498 6.88 -27.36 14.96
N PHE A 499 6.82 -27.51 13.64
CA PHE A 499 7.13 -26.42 12.71
C PHE A 499 6.41 -26.61 11.38
N ARG A 500 6.31 -25.55 10.60
CA ARG A 500 5.81 -25.56 9.22
C ARG A 500 6.97 -25.74 8.24
N ALA A 501 6.78 -26.63 7.26
CA ALA A 501 7.67 -26.80 6.10
C ALA A 501 6.87 -27.32 4.89
N HIS A 502 7.51 -27.42 3.72
CA HIS A 502 6.87 -27.91 2.49
C HIS A 502 7.64 -29.04 1.79
N TYR A 503 8.09 -30.01 2.57
CA TYR A 503 8.92 -31.12 2.06
C TYR A 503 8.25 -31.92 0.93
N ASN A 504 6.92 -31.98 0.93
CA ASN A 504 6.14 -32.62 -0.14
C ASN A 504 5.56 -31.62 -1.18
N GLY A 505 6.06 -30.38 -1.20
CA GLY A 505 5.58 -29.33 -2.11
C GLY A 505 4.30 -28.61 -1.64
N ILE A 506 3.74 -28.98 -0.48
CA ILE A 506 2.59 -28.33 0.17
C ILE A 506 2.98 -28.02 1.61
N ASN A 507 2.62 -26.82 2.10
CA ASN A 507 2.84 -26.47 3.49
C ASN A 507 2.11 -27.44 4.43
N ASN A 508 2.86 -28.10 5.31
CA ASN A 508 2.34 -29.01 6.32
C ASN A 508 3.02 -28.77 7.68
N ILE A 509 2.44 -29.33 8.74
CA ILE A 509 3.02 -29.34 10.08
C ILE A 509 3.86 -30.59 10.23
N TYR A 510 5.08 -30.39 10.70
CA TYR A 510 6.06 -31.45 10.98
C TYR A 510 6.47 -31.41 12.46
N SER A 511 6.85 -32.54 12.97
CA SER A 511 7.50 -32.67 14.29
C SER A 511 8.96 -33.06 14.12
N LEU A 512 9.79 -32.54 15.01
CA LEU A 512 11.19 -32.90 15.13
C LEU A 512 11.43 -33.38 16.57
N GLU A 513 11.80 -34.63 16.71
CA GLU A 513 12.07 -35.24 17.99
C GLU A 513 13.47 -34.84 18.49
N SER A 514 13.54 -34.25 19.69
CA SER A 514 14.81 -33.86 20.30
C SER A 514 15.67 -35.07 20.58
N GLY A 515 16.89 -35.09 20.05
CA GLY A 515 17.88 -36.17 20.28
C GLY A 515 18.02 -37.20 19.14
N THR A 516 16.96 -37.47 18.38
CA THR A 516 17.04 -38.38 17.24
C THR A 516 17.14 -37.68 15.90
N ASN A 517 16.85 -36.38 15.86
CA ASN A 517 16.71 -35.58 14.63
C ASN A 517 15.69 -36.16 13.62
N ARG A 518 14.77 -36.97 14.10
CA ARG A 518 13.73 -37.58 13.27
C ARG A 518 12.64 -36.56 13.00
N ILE A 519 12.38 -36.29 11.70
CA ILE A 519 11.28 -35.46 11.24
C ILE A 519 10.11 -36.37 10.88
N THR A 520 8.90 -36.03 11.39
CA THR A 520 7.66 -36.77 11.09
C THR A 520 6.57 -35.77 10.65
N ALA A 521 5.81 -36.11 9.61
CA ALA A 521 4.67 -35.31 9.19
C ALA A 521 3.49 -35.47 10.17
N ILE A 522 2.98 -34.40 10.72
CA ILE A 522 1.80 -34.37 11.59
C ILE A 522 0.52 -34.12 10.77
N SER A 523 0.62 -33.37 9.70
CA SER A 523 -0.48 -33.11 8.78
C SER A 523 -0.11 -33.48 7.35
N ASN A 524 -1.12 -33.82 6.56
CA ASN A 524 -1.05 -34.02 5.12
C ASN A 524 -2.29 -33.42 4.47
N VAL A 525 -2.32 -32.10 4.33
CA VAL A 525 -3.49 -31.35 3.87
C VAL A 525 -3.50 -31.16 2.36
N LYS A 526 -4.67 -30.82 1.81
CA LYS A 526 -4.85 -30.61 0.36
C LYS A 526 -4.18 -29.35 -0.16
N PHE A 527 -4.26 -28.23 0.58
CA PHE A 527 -3.80 -26.91 0.10
C PHE A 527 -2.66 -26.34 0.92
N GLY A 528 -2.78 -26.33 2.24
CA GLY A 528 -1.73 -25.84 3.10
C GLY A 528 -2.13 -25.80 4.57
N ALA A 529 -1.20 -26.23 5.45
CA ALA A 529 -1.30 -26.12 6.89
C ALA A 529 -0.26 -25.16 7.43
N SER A 530 -0.61 -24.43 8.51
CA SER A 530 0.31 -23.50 9.17
C SER A 530 -0.09 -23.25 10.62
N ASN A 531 0.73 -22.47 11.33
CA ASN A 531 0.44 -21.99 12.69
C ASN A 531 0.07 -23.09 13.67
N PRO A 532 0.92 -24.10 13.93
CA PRO A 532 0.63 -25.12 14.92
C PRO A 532 0.58 -24.52 16.32
N SER A 533 -0.28 -25.08 17.17
CA SER A 533 -0.38 -24.81 18.59
C SER A 533 -0.61 -26.13 19.32
N PHE A 534 0.10 -26.36 20.42
CA PHE A 534 0.01 -27.58 21.21
C PHE A 534 -0.71 -27.32 22.53
N HIS A 535 -1.68 -28.16 22.84
CA HIS A 535 -2.38 -28.17 24.12
C HIS A 535 -2.05 -29.43 24.92
N SER A 536 -1.26 -29.26 25.97
CA SER A 536 -0.69 -30.40 26.73
C SER A 536 -1.71 -31.21 27.51
N GLU A 537 -2.83 -30.61 27.99
CA GLU A 537 -3.81 -31.29 28.82
C GLU A 537 -4.53 -32.41 28.10
N ASN A 538 -4.89 -32.22 26.84
CA ASN A 538 -5.55 -33.23 26.01
C ASN A 538 -4.70 -33.77 24.88
N ASN A 539 -3.39 -33.50 24.91
CA ASN A 539 -2.40 -33.95 23.93
C ASN A 539 -2.84 -33.75 22.48
N THR A 540 -3.26 -32.50 22.15
CA THR A 540 -3.83 -32.18 20.84
C THR A 540 -3.06 -31.05 20.19
N ILE A 541 -2.84 -31.15 18.88
CA ILE A 541 -2.31 -30.07 18.03
C ILE A 541 -3.49 -29.41 17.31
N VAL A 542 -3.61 -28.09 17.41
CA VAL A 542 -4.48 -27.27 16.59
C VAL A 542 -3.66 -26.50 15.58
N PHE A 543 -4.15 -26.36 14.37
CA PHE A 543 -3.43 -25.69 13.29
C PHE A 543 -4.38 -25.05 12.28
N ASN A 544 -3.87 -24.13 11.49
CA ASN A 544 -4.58 -23.59 10.34
C ASN A 544 -4.54 -24.55 9.17
N ASN A 545 -5.72 -24.86 8.64
CA ASN A 545 -5.92 -25.69 7.44
C ASN A 545 -6.62 -24.84 6.37
N TYR A 546 -5.93 -24.57 5.26
CA TYR A 546 -6.49 -23.73 4.21
C TYR A 546 -7.52 -24.48 3.38
N GLN A 547 -8.68 -23.85 3.19
CA GLN A 547 -9.80 -24.33 2.39
C GLN A 547 -10.21 -23.31 1.33
N GLU A 548 -11.18 -23.60 0.47
CA GLU A 548 -11.68 -22.67 -0.57
C GLU A 548 -12.15 -21.32 0.00
N SER A 549 -12.61 -21.30 1.24
CA SER A 549 -13.13 -20.09 1.91
C SER A 549 -12.10 -19.41 2.83
N GLY A 550 -10.85 -19.88 2.86
CA GLY A 550 -9.79 -19.34 3.70
C GLY A 550 -9.27 -20.32 4.75
N TYR A 551 -8.50 -19.82 5.69
CA TYR A 551 -7.95 -20.64 6.78
C TYR A 551 -9.01 -21.00 7.81
N ASP A 552 -9.28 -22.30 7.93
CA ASP A 552 -10.05 -22.89 9.02
C ASP A 552 -9.13 -23.42 10.14
N ILE A 553 -9.72 -23.72 11.27
CA ILE A 553 -9.05 -24.32 12.42
C ILE A 553 -9.29 -25.83 12.37
N SER A 554 -8.25 -26.62 12.28
CA SER A 554 -8.31 -28.08 12.39
C SER A 554 -7.53 -28.58 13.60
N SER A 555 -7.83 -29.77 14.05
CA SER A 555 -7.14 -30.42 15.17
C SER A 555 -6.81 -31.88 14.88
N VAL A 556 -5.75 -32.34 15.51
CA VAL A 556 -5.30 -33.74 15.45
C VAL A 556 -4.72 -34.15 16.80
N PRO A 557 -4.98 -35.38 17.28
CA PRO A 557 -4.24 -35.90 18.44
C PRO A 557 -2.75 -35.93 18.17
N PHE A 558 -1.95 -35.56 19.15
CA PHE A 558 -0.49 -35.61 19.03
C PHE A 558 -0.02 -37.02 19.40
N GLU A 559 0.11 -37.87 18.38
CA GLU A 559 0.68 -39.21 18.46
C GLU A 559 1.88 -39.30 17.52
N ILE A 560 3.06 -39.59 18.04
CA ILE A 560 4.24 -39.86 17.20
C ILE A 560 4.08 -41.29 16.67
N LYS A 561 3.45 -41.44 15.52
CA LYS A 561 3.35 -42.73 14.83
C LYS A 561 4.71 -43.11 14.27
N SER A 562 5.21 -44.26 14.66
CA SER A 562 6.51 -44.78 14.23
C SER A 562 6.65 -45.05 12.73
N GLU A 563 5.56 -45.07 11.98
CA GLU A 563 5.51 -45.44 10.58
C GLU A 563 5.26 -44.29 9.56
N MET A 564 5.02 -43.09 9.99
CA MET A 564 5.03 -41.96 9.05
C MET A 564 6.46 -41.61 8.69
N SER A 565 7.11 -42.46 7.89
CA SER A 565 8.36 -42.10 7.23
C SER A 565 8.14 -40.80 6.45
N ILE A 566 9.11 -39.93 6.54
CA ILE A 566 9.16 -38.69 5.74
C ILE A 566 8.87 -39.07 4.28
N ILE A 567 7.70 -38.72 3.78
CA ILE A 567 7.41 -38.87 2.35
C ILE A 567 8.19 -37.76 1.66
N HIS A 568 9.48 -37.98 1.47
CA HIS A 568 10.37 -37.10 0.68
C HIS A 568 10.07 -37.16 -0.81
N LYS A 569 8.86 -37.42 -1.19
CA LYS A 569 8.47 -37.23 -2.56
C LYS A 569 8.18 -35.75 -2.74
N ASN A 570 9.21 -35.00 -3.11
CA ASN A 570 9.03 -33.61 -3.48
C ASN A 570 8.14 -33.56 -4.74
N THR A 571 6.89 -33.17 -4.56
CA THR A 571 5.93 -32.97 -5.63
C THR A 571 5.83 -31.49 -6.03
N PHE A 572 6.73 -30.65 -5.54
CA PHE A 572 6.76 -29.22 -5.83
C PHE A 572 6.93 -28.98 -7.34
N ILE A 573 6.12 -28.11 -7.89
CA ILE A 573 6.12 -27.74 -9.30
C ILE A 573 6.96 -26.48 -9.47
N ASP A 574 8.23 -26.63 -9.88
CA ASP A 574 9.09 -25.49 -10.21
C ASP A 574 8.71 -24.95 -11.61
N TYR A 575 7.71 -24.10 -11.65
CA TYR A 575 7.17 -23.54 -12.88
C TYR A 575 8.15 -22.61 -13.60
N ALA A 576 9.10 -22.04 -12.87
CA ALA A 576 10.14 -21.16 -13.39
C ALA A 576 11.46 -21.88 -13.75
N ALA A 577 11.60 -23.16 -13.49
CA ALA A 577 12.85 -23.90 -13.78
C ALA A 577 13.33 -23.76 -15.22
N PRO A 578 12.48 -23.85 -16.27
CA PRO A 578 12.90 -23.64 -17.66
C PRO A 578 13.43 -22.24 -17.95
N LEU A 579 12.97 -21.23 -17.19
CA LEU A 579 13.42 -19.84 -17.34
C LEU A 579 14.85 -19.65 -16.87
N ALA A 580 15.32 -20.45 -15.92
CA ALA A 580 16.69 -20.38 -15.44
C ALA A 580 17.70 -20.64 -16.56
N LEU A 581 17.39 -21.53 -17.47
CA LEU A 581 18.24 -21.83 -18.65
C LEU A 581 18.28 -20.67 -19.65
N GLN A 582 17.19 -19.92 -19.75
CA GLN A 582 17.10 -18.74 -20.62
C GLN A 582 17.91 -17.56 -20.10
N GLU A 583 17.94 -17.35 -18.78
CA GLU A 583 18.55 -16.14 -18.17
C GLU A 583 20.03 -16.27 -17.87
N SER A 584 20.52 -17.35 -17.35
CA SER A 584 21.92 -17.65 -17.10
C SER A 584 22.10 -18.94 -16.32
N ASN A 585 21.71 -18.93 -15.06
CA ASN A 585 21.56 -20.10 -14.17
C ASN A 585 20.98 -19.67 -12.81
N THR A 586 20.63 -20.66 -11.98
CA THR A 586 20.11 -20.43 -10.62
C THR A 586 21.21 -20.09 -9.61
N THR A 587 22.47 -20.03 -9.99
CA THR A 587 23.61 -19.83 -9.08
C THR A 587 24.18 -18.41 -9.14
N LEU A 588 23.52 -17.49 -9.84
CA LEU A 588 24.00 -16.12 -10.02
C LEU A 588 24.28 -15.43 -8.67
N LEU A 589 23.48 -15.68 -7.65
CA LEU A 589 23.64 -15.07 -6.33
C LEU A 589 24.63 -15.82 -5.41
N ASP A 590 25.14 -16.99 -5.82
CA ASP A 590 26.03 -17.80 -4.99
C ASP A 590 27.49 -17.23 -4.95
N SER A 591 27.87 -16.44 -5.94
CA SER A 591 29.25 -15.96 -6.16
C SER A 591 29.36 -14.44 -6.31
N ILE A 592 28.72 -13.69 -5.41
CA ILE A 592 28.78 -12.23 -5.43
C ILE A 592 30.20 -11.78 -5.06
N PRO A 593 30.84 -10.93 -5.88
CA PRO A 593 32.17 -10.37 -5.59
C PRO A 593 32.19 -9.57 -4.29
N GLN A 594 33.37 -9.40 -3.70
CA GLN A 594 33.57 -8.59 -2.49
C GLN A 594 34.51 -7.39 -2.77
N THR A 595 34.26 -6.67 -3.85
CA THR A 595 35.01 -5.47 -4.19
C THR A 595 34.71 -4.36 -3.20
N LYS A 596 35.73 -3.66 -2.73
CA LYS A 596 35.55 -2.50 -1.86
C LYS A 596 35.39 -1.24 -2.68
N PHE A 597 34.23 -0.61 -2.59
CA PHE A 597 33.90 0.67 -3.24
C PHE A 597 34.21 1.85 -2.33
N LEU A 598 34.60 2.98 -2.93
CA LEU A 598 34.86 4.22 -2.19
C LEU A 598 33.51 4.84 -1.73
N SER A 599 33.33 4.93 -0.43
CA SER A 599 32.24 5.65 0.23
C SER A 599 32.58 7.13 0.40
N ARG A 600 31.64 8.02 0.08
CA ARG A 600 31.77 9.47 0.24
C ARG A 600 30.52 10.06 0.89
N PRO A 601 30.63 11.18 1.65
CA PRO A 601 29.44 11.86 2.14
C PRO A 601 28.52 12.29 1.00
N TYR A 602 27.21 12.02 1.15
CA TYR A 602 26.18 12.57 0.29
C TYR A 602 25.63 13.85 0.91
N LYS A 603 26.04 15.01 0.37
CA LYS A 603 25.60 16.34 0.83
C LYS A 603 24.34 16.75 0.09
N GLU A 604 23.21 16.71 0.77
CA GLU A 604 21.90 17.06 0.21
C GLU A 604 21.86 18.48 -0.36
N SER A 605 22.50 19.46 0.31
CA SER A 605 22.58 20.85 -0.15
C SER A 605 23.26 21.03 -1.52
N LYS A 606 24.16 20.10 -1.91
CA LYS A 606 24.77 20.08 -3.23
C LYS A 606 23.96 19.34 -4.30
N ASN A 607 22.88 18.67 -3.88
CA ASN A 607 22.03 17.81 -4.71
C ASN A 607 20.56 18.19 -4.58
N LEU A 608 20.26 19.48 -4.42
CA LEU A 608 18.88 19.98 -4.29
C LEU A 608 18.10 19.84 -5.58
N PHE A 609 18.75 20.08 -6.71
CA PHE A 609 18.10 20.05 -8.02
C PHE A 609 18.43 18.78 -8.79
N TYR A 610 17.40 18.16 -9.29
CA TYR A 610 17.45 17.14 -10.32
C TYR A 610 16.26 17.38 -11.25
N PHE A 611 16.51 18.10 -12.32
CA PHE A 611 15.50 18.36 -13.35
C PHE A 611 15.17 17.06 -14.07
N HIS A 612 13.89 16.73 -14.22
CA HIS A 612 13.50 15.42 -14.73
C HIS A 612 12.31 15.46 -15.71
N SER A 613 11.43 16.46 -15.63
CA SER A 613 10.19 16.41 -16.42
C SER A 613 9.70 17.78 -16.85
N LEU A 614 9.22 17.85 -18.08
CA LEU A 614 8.30 18.86 -18.57
C LEU A 614 6.87 18.30 -18.46
N SER A 615 6.02 18.96 -17.70
CA SER A 615 4.63 18.56 -17.50
C SER A 615 3.67 19.65 -17.92
N PRO A 616 2.49 19.32 -18.44
CA PRO A 616 1.42 20.31 -18.64
C PRO A 616 1.10 21.03 -17.32
N ILE A 617 0.79 22.31 -17.39
CA ILE A 617 0.28 23.08 -16.28
C ILE A 617 -1.22 22.87 -16.20
N THR A 618 -1.69 22.46 -15.03
CA THR A 618 -3.10 22.19 -14.76
C THR A 618 -3.55 22.84 -13.47
N GLU A 619 -2.87 23.90 -13.08
CA GLU A 619 -3.31 24.67 -11.93
C GLU A 619 -4.66 25.32 -12.26
N ASP A 620 -5.56 25.22 -11.28
CA ASP A 620 -6.94 25.64 -11.40
C ASP A 620 -7.06 27.03 -12.05
N GLY A 621 -7.66 27.06 -13.22
CA GLY A 621 -8.08 28.30 -13.82
C GLY A 621 -9.05 29.00 -12.87
N ASN A 622 -8.97 30.30 -12.78
CA ASN A 622 -10.01 31.09 -12.15
C ASN A 622 -11.37 30.73 -12.76
N ASP A 623 -12.41 31.02 -12.01
CA ASP A 623 -13.84 30.81 -12.30
C ASP A 623 -14.35 31.16 -13.71
N ASN A 624 -13.50 31.55 -14.64
CA ASN A 624 -13.87 32.08 -15.95
C ASN A 624 -13.76 31.08 -17.12
N ASN A 625 -13.59 29.79 -16.89
CA ASN A 625 -13.46 28.77 -17.96
C ASN A 625 -12.42 29.10 -19.05
N GLU A 626 -11.35 29.83 -18.72
CA GLU A 626 -10.31 30.21 -19.67
C GLU A 626 -9.38 29.04 -19.95
N LEU A 627 -9.16 28.73 -21.21
CA LEU A 627 -8.20 27.70 -21.61
C LEU A 627 -6.78 28.25 -21.47
N LYS A 628 -6.01 27.67 -20.55
CA LYS A 628 -4.59 27.98 -20.38
C LYS A 628 -3.76 26.80 -20.85
N ILE A 629 -2.78 27.06 -21.70
CA ILE A 629 -1.89 26.04 -22.28
C ILE A 629 -0.46 26.36 -21.84
N GLY A 630 0.18 25.45 -21.18
CA GLY A 630 1.52 25.68 -20.68
C GLY A 630 2.26 24.42 -20.24
N LEU A 631 3.55 24.61 -19.99
CA LEU A 631 4.44 23.56 -19.51
C LEU A 631 5.22 24.06 -18.29
N LYS A 632 5.48 23.15 -17.35
CA LYS A 632 6.37 23.39 -16.21
C LYS A 632 7.49 22.37 -16.18
N LEU A 633 8.70 22.86 -15.97
CA LEU A 633 9.90 22.07 -15.72
C LEU A 633 9.97 21.76 -14.22
N LYS A 634 10.03 20.48 -13.88
CA LYS A 634 10.06 19.99 -12.50
C LYS A 634 11.43 19.47 -12.09
N SER A 635 11.74 19.65 -10.84
CA SER A 635 12.93 19.14 -10.17
C SER A 635 12.59 18.65 -8.77
N ASN A 636 12.96 17.43 -8.45
CA ASN A 636 12.89 16.87 -7.09
C ASN A 636 14.24 16.29 -6.72
N ASN A 637 14.70 16.53 -5.51
CA ASN A 637 15.94 15.91 -5.08
C ASN A 637 15.74 14.41 -4.78
N LYS A 638 16.85 13.64 -4.73
CA LYS A 638 16.80 12.18 -4.54
C LYS A 638 16.20 11.75 -3.20
N LEU A 639 16.30 12.57 -2.15
CA LEU A 639 15.76 12.29 -0.82
C LEU A 639 14.35 12.85 -0.56
N ASN A 640 13.73 13.45 -1.59
CA ASN A 640 12.37 13.97 -1.53
C ASN A 640 12.15 15.11 -0.52
N THR A 641 13.21 15.86 -0.20
CA THR A 641 13.18 16.93 0.79
C THR A 641 13.03 18.31 0.17
N PHE A 642 13.25 18.42 -1.15
CA PHE A 642 13.16 19.66 -1.90
C PHE A 642 12.54 19.42 -3.28
N ASP A 643 11.45 20.14 -3.56
CA ASP A 643 10.82 20.18 -4.86
C ASP A 643 10.89 21.60 -5.41
N PHE A 644 11.11 21.72 -6.71
CA PHE A 644 11.13 22.97 -7.45
C PHE A 644 10.45 22.82 -8.79
N TYR A 645 9.71 23.84 -9.20
CA TYR A 645 9.23 23.92 -10.57
C TYR A 645 9.27 25.36 -11.09
N THR A 646 9.44 25.50 -12.38
CA THR A 646 9.23 26.76 -13.10
C THR A 646 8.43 26.46 -14.36
N GLY A 647 7.53 27.37 -14.72
CA GLY A 647 6.62 27.14 -15.82
C GLY A 647 6.23 28.41 -16.57
N TYR A 648 5.77 28.15 -17.80
CA TYR A 648 5.18 29.15 -18.69
C TYR A 648 3.85 28.62 -19.20
N GLN A 649 2.83 29.47 -19.18
CA GLN A 649 1.55 29.19 -19.81
C GLN A 649 1.01 30.40 -20.57
N PHE A 650 0.22 30.12 -21.57
CA PHE A 650 -0.49 31.12 -22.35
C PHE A 650 -1.98 31.05 -22.02
N ASN A 651 -2.54 32.16 -21.56
CA ASN A 651 -3.97 32.32 -21.33
C ASN A 651 -4.61 32.73 -22.66
N SER A 652 -5.33 31.81 -23.29
CA SER A 652 -5.93 32.01 -24.61
C SER A 652 -7.10 32.98 -24.58
N GLY A 653 -7.85 33.06 -23.49
CA GLY A 653 -8.98 33.98 -23.31
C GLY A 653 -8.53 35.44 -23.26
N LEU A 654 -7.50 35.71 -22.47
CA LEU A 654 -6.95 37.04 -22.30
C LEU A 654 -5.79 37.35 -23.26
N LYS A 655 -5.32 36.38 -24.06
CA LYS A 655 -4.18 36.49 -24.97
C LYS A 655 -2.92 37.00 -24.30
N ARG A 656 -2.60 36.46 -23.12
CA ARG A 656 -1.48 36.90 -22.27
C ARG A 656 -0.60 35.73 -21.82
N SER A 657 0.69 35.99 -21.73
CA SER A 657 1.68 35.06 -21.17
C SER A 657 1.70 35.12 -19.65
N GLU A 658 1.80 33.98 -18.99
CA GLU A 658 1.87 33.83 -17.54
C GLU A 658 3.10 33.01 -17.15
N TYR A 659 3.69 33.30 -16.00
CA TYR A 659 4.91 32.65 -15.49
C TYR A 659 4.69 32.15 -14.07
N LEU A 660 5.23 30.96 -13.78
CA LEU A 660 5.08 30.29 -12.48
C LEU A 660 6.44 29.84 -11.98
N VAL A 661 6.66 30.01 -10.69
CA VAL A 661 7.78 29.42 -9.96
C VAL A 661 7.28 28.93 -8.62
N GLY A 662 7.63 27.71 -8.27
CA GLY A 662 7.29 27.16 -6.96
C GLY A 662 8.40 26.32 -6.39
N LEU A 663 8.50 26.32 -5.07
CA LEU A 663 9.40 25.48 -4.33
C LEU A 663 8.73 24.93 -3.07
N SER A 664 9.12 23.73 -2.67
CA SER A 664 8.67 23.09 -1.43
C SER A 664 9.88 22.53 -0.68
N TYR A 665 10.06 22.92 0.57
CA TYR A 665 11.13 22.45 1.42
C TYR A 665 10.56 21.64 2.58
N LYS A 666 10.84 20.33 2.60
CA LYS A 666 10.17 19.33 3.42
C LYS A 666 11.09 18.66 4.45
N ARG A 667 12.34 19.09 4.53
CA ARG A 667 13.34 18.46 5.40
C ARG A 667 13.03 18.63 6.88
N PHE A 668 12.54 19.81 7.28
CA PHE A 668 12.20 20.11 8.67
C PHE A 668 10.84 19.55 9.08
N TYR A 669 10.52 19.64 10.36
CA TYR A 669 9.20 19.25 10.85
C TYR A 669 8.09 20.06 10.16
N PRO A 670 8.14 21.41 10.11
CA PRO A 670 7.29 22.19 9.22
C PRO A 670 7.72 21.99 7.76
N ILE A 671 6.72 21.95 6.88
CA ILE A 671 6.90 22.02 5.43
C ILE A 671 6.70 23.46 5.00
N PHE A 672 7.63 24.00 4.24
CA PHE A 672 7.56 25.35 3.70
C PHE A 672 7.36 25.31 2.20
N ASN A 673 6.34 26.03 1.73
CA ASN A 673 6.07 26.21 0.31
C ASN A 673 6.17 27.71 -0.03
N LEU A 674 6.80 28.03 -1.15
CA LEU A 674 6.83 29.36 -1.74
C LEU A 674 6.37 29.28 -3.19
N ARG A 675 5.46 30.14 -3.55
CA ARG A 675 4.93 30.20 -4.93
C ARG A 675 4.92 31.64 -5.43
N TYR A 676 5.43 31.83 -6.63
CA TYR A 676 5.32 33.06 -7.39
C TYR A 676 4.57 32.80 -8.69
N ILE A 677 3.61 33.67 -8.98
CA ILE A 677 2.84 33.62 -10.24
C ILE A 677 2.73 35.04 -10.78
N ASN A 678 3.12 35.22 -12.03
CA ASN A 678 2.75 36.39 -12.84
C ASN A 678 1.63 35.96 -13.77
N ARG A 679 0.44 36.53 -13.61
CA ARG A 679 -0.76 36.14 -14.36
C ARG A 679 -1.59 37.31 -14.80
N ALA A 680 -2.39 37.12 -15.84
CA ALA A 680 -3.45 38.05 -16.25
C ALA A 680 -4.78 37.69 -15.58
N GLN A 681 -5.57 38.69 -15.27
CA GLN A 681 -6.87 38.57 -14.61
C GLN A 681 -7.88 39.47 -15.30
N GLN A 682 -9.15 39.02 -15.30
CA GLN A 682 -10.31 39.79 -15.75
C GLN A 682 -11.46 39.61 -14.77
N VAL A 683 -12.13 40.73 -14.48
CA VAL A 683 -13.40 40.74 -13.74
C VAL A 683 -14.39 41.62 -14.45
N ASN A 684 -15.61 41.16 -14.62
CA ASN A 684 -16.67 41.96 -15.20
C ASN A 684 -17.34 42.82 -14.13
N PHE A 685 -17.35 44.12 -14.35
CA PHE A 685 -18.00 45.10 -13.48
C PHE A 685 -19.24 45.67 -14.19
N THR A 686 -20.37 45.68 -13.50
CA THR A 686 -21.62 46.23 -14.07
C THR A 686 -21.78 47.67 -13.62
N GLN A 687 -21.76 48.58 -14.57
CA GLN A 687 -22.03 50.01 -14.36
C GLN A 687 -23.15 50.47 -15.26
N LYS A 688 -24.23 50.99 -14.70
CA LYS A 688 -25.39 51.55 -15.44
C LYS A 688 -25.90 50.60 -16.55
N ASN A 689 -26.13 49.34 -16.27
CA ASN A 689 -26.54 48.27 -17.18
C ASN A 689 -25.53 47.85 -18.28
N SER A 690 -24.29 48.38 -18.24
CA SER A 690 -23.22 47.94 -19.13
C SER A 690 -22.25 47.07 -18.35
N ILE A 691 -21.81 45.97 -18.97
CA ILE A 691 -20.76 45.12 -18.42
C ILE A 691 -19.43 45.63 -18.96
N ILE A 692 -18.60 46.13 -18.06
CA ILE A 692 -17.26 46.64 -18.38
C ILE A 692 -16.24 45.63 -17.86
N PRO A 693 -15.39 45.03 -18.73
CA PRO A 693 -14.31 44.18 -18.27
C PRO A 693 -13.14 45.02 -17.70
N ILE A 694 -12.73 44.69 -16.50
CA ILE A 694 -11.52 45.24 -15.88
C ILE A 694 -10.44 44.18 -16.07
N ASN A 695 -9.39 44.53 -16.81
CA ASN A 695 -8.25 43.63 -17.06
C ASN A 695 -7.03 44.18 -16.31
N TRP A 696 -6.22 43.28 -15.75
CA TRP A 696 -4.94 43.65 -15.15
C TRP A 696 -3.94 42.49 -15.20
N ARG A 697 -2.70 42.81 -14.95
CA ARG A 697 -1.68 41.78 -14.61
C ARG A 697 -1.39 41.85 -13.13
N GLU A 698 -1.02 40.70 -12.55
CA GLU A 698 -0.61 40.67 -11.16
C GLU A 698 0.60 39.79 -10.92
N ASN A 699 1.47 40.27 -10.04
CA ASN A 699 2.48 39.45 -9.39
C ASN A 699 1.92 38.95 -8.06
N PHE A 700 1.83 37.65 -7.92
CA PHE A 700 1.33 36.99 -6.72
C PHE A 700 2.46 36.17 -6.11
N VAL A 701 2.80 36.45 -4.86
CA VAL A 701 3.75 35.65 -4.07
C VAL A 701 3.00 35.10 -2.87
N GLU A 702 3.12 33.80 -2.63
CA GLU A 702 2.52 33.14 -1.47
C GLU A 702 3.56 32.32 -0.74
N MET A 703 3.62 32.47 0.56
CA MET A 703 4.38 31.62 1.48
C MET A 703 3.42 30.84 2.37
N GLU A 704 3.70 29.55 2.48
CA GLU A 704 2.88 28.61 3.23
C GLU A 704 3.73 27.77 4.17
N MET A 705 3.25 27.54 5.37
CA MET A 705 3.81 26.63 6.34
C MET A 705 2.78 25.58 6.75
N ASN A 706 3.14 24.30 6.64
CA ASN A 706 2.30 23.17 7.06
C ASN A 706 3.02 22.37 8.14
N ILE A 707 2.35 22.12 9.27
CA ILE A 707 2.83 21.29 10.38
C ILE A 707 1.90 20.08 10.50
N PRO A 708 2.14 19.01 9.74
CA PRO A 708 1.34 17.79 9.82
C PRO A 708 1.74 16.93 11.01
N PHE A 709 0.78 16.18 11.55
CA PHE A 709 0.96 15.26 12.65
C PHE A 709 0.06 14.05 12.48
N THR A 710 0.65 12.86 12.29
CA THR A 710 -0.09 11.61 12.11
C THR A 710 0.37 10.56 13.11
N PHE A 711 -0.56 9.80 13.65
CA PHE A 711 -0.24 8.58 14.41
C PHE A 711 -1.40 7.60 14.36
N ASN A 712 -1.10 6.34 14.66
CA ASN A 712 -2.11 5.29 14.76
C ASN A 712 -2.03 4.58 16.11
N ARG A 713 -3.16 4.04 16.56
CA ARG A 713 -3.27 3.23 17.78
C ARG A 713 -4.40 2.24 17.63
N LEU A 714 -4.11 0.93 17.80
CA LEU A 714 -5.04 -0.12 17.46
C LEU A 714 -5.56 0.10 16.01
N ASN A 715 -6.83 -0.13 15.79
CA ASN A 715 -7.49 0.08 14.50
C ASN A 715 -7.88 1.54 14.18
N LYS A 716 -7.25 2.54 14.83
CA LYS A 716 -7.57 3.95 14.64
C LYS A 716 -6.37 4.73 14.13
N THR A 717 -6.62 5.63 13.18
CA THR A 717 -5.64 6.58 12.66
C THR A 717 -6.07 8.00 13.03
N TYR A 718 -5.11 8.80 13.44
CA TYR A 718 -5.27 10.20 13.82
C TYR A 718 -4.39 11.06 12.91
N ASN A 719 -5.01 12.02 12.22
CA ASN A 719 -4.30 13.00 11.41
C ASN A 719 -4.72 14.39 11.88
N MET A 720 -3.75 15.22 12.24
CA MET A 720 -4.00 16.59 12.64
C MET A 720 -2.89 17.49 12.14
N GLY A 721 -3.13 18.78 12.11
CA GLY A 721 -2.11 19.73 11.73
C GLY A 721 -2.62 21.14 11.68
N ILE A 722 -1.65 22.03 11.51
CA ILE A 722 -1.86 23.45 11.33
C ILE A 722 -1.21 23.86 10.02
N PHE A 723 -1.95 24.60 9.24
CA PHE A 723 -1.54 25.17 7.99
C PHE A 723 -1.73 26.69 8.05
N SER A 724 -0.71 27.42 7.68
CA SER A 724 -0.75 28.89 7.66
C SER A 724 -0.16 29.40 6.36
N SER A 725 -0.84 30.28 5.68
CA SER A 725 -0.31 30.96 4.50
C SER A 725 -0.50 32.48 4.57
N SER A 726 0.41 33.16 3.88
CA SER A 726 0.34 34.61 3.64
C SER A 726 0.73 34.89 2.21
N SER A 727 0.12 35.89 1.60
CA SER A 727 0.44 36.26 0.24
C SER A 727 0.63 37.77 0.05
N PHE A 728 1.30 38.14 -1.01
CA PHE A 728 1.41 39.52 -1.47
C PHE A 728 0.99 39.57 -2.95
N THR A 729 0.05 40.46 -3.28
CA THR A 729 -0.41 40.66 -4.64
C THR A 729 -0.13 42.10 -5.06
N SER A 730 0.52 42.28 -6.19
CA SER A 730 0.72 43.58 -6.81
C SER A 730 0.15 43.58 -8.23
N ARG A 731 -0.83 44.40 -8.48
CA ARG A 731 -1.57 44.51 -9.73
C ARG A 731 -1.06 45.70 -10.54
N TYR A 732 -0.91 45.54 -11.83
CA TYR A 732 -0.40 46.53 -12.75
C TYR A 732 -1.01 46.32 -14.16
N ASP A 733 -0.75 47.23 -15.11
CA ASP A 733 -1.34 47.22 -16.46
C ASP A 733 -2.87 47.10 -16.41
N ILE A 734 -3.48 47.98 -15.59
CA ILE A 734 -4.90 47.90 -15.27
C ILE A 734 -5.68 48.73 -16.31
N GLN A 735 -6.56 48.03 -17.04
CA GLN A 735 -7.47 48.64 -18.02
C GLN A 735 -8.86 48.80 -17.39
N ASN A 736 -9.54 49.90 -17.69
CA ASN A 736 -10.86 50.28 -17.17
C ASN A 736 -10.88 50.32 -15.63
N LYS A 737 -9.85 50.89 -15.04
CA LYS A 737 -9.63 50.95 -13.57
C LYS A 737 -10.75 51.72 -12.86
N PRO A 738 -11.54 51.12 -11.95
CA PRO A 738 -12.43 51.83 -11.06
C PRO A 738 -11.63 52.64 -10.01
N GLY A 739 -12.24 53.74 -9.49
CA GLY A 739 -11.56 54.58 -8.53
C GLY A 739 -11.21 53.91 -7.20
N ASN A 740 -11.94 52.89 -6.85
CA ASN A 740 -11.70 52.09 -5.63
C ASN A 740 -10.95 50.78 -5.89
N PHE A 741 -10.29 50.62 -7.04
CA PHE A 741 -9.54 49.42 -7.37
C PHE A 741 -8.29 49.26 -6.52
N ILE A 742 -8.13 48.09 -5.89
CA ILE A 742 -7.01 47.79 -5.02
C ILE A 742 -5.85 47.27 -5.85
N GLU A 743 -4.77 48.04 -5.95
CA GLU A 743 -3.57 47.65 -6.70
C GLU A 743 -2.67 46.69 -5.91
N LYS A 744 -2.61 46.88 -4.61
CA LYS A 744 -1.75 46.03 -3.75
C LYS A 744 -2.60 45.43 -2.65
N LEU A 745 -2.54 44.08 -2.52
CA LEU A 745 -3.12 43.36 -1.41
C LEU A 745 -1.96 42.82 -0.54
N ARG A 746 -1.87 43.35 0.68
CA ARG A 746 -0.72 43.11 1.55
C ARG A 746 -1.03 42.03 2.59
N PHE A 747 -0.38 40.89 2.44
CA PHE A 747 -0.27 39.84 3.45
C PHE A 747 -1.61 39.40 4.08
N PRO A 748 -2.65 39.05 3.25
CA PRO A 748 -3.78 38.32 3.78
C PRO A 748 -3.28 37.05 4.46
N LEU A 749 -3.84 36.74 5.63
CA LEU A 749 -3.49 35.57 6.40
C LEU A 749 -4.61 34.54 6.32
N LYS A 750 -4.22 33.30 6.09
CA LYS A 750 -5.10 32.14 6.16
C LYS A 750 -4.51 31.14 7.14
N HIS A 751 -5.28 30.76 8.14
CA HIS A 751 -4.92 29.73 9.10
C HIS A 751 -5.94 28.60 9.05
N THR A 752 -5.48 27.36 8.96
CA THR A 752 -6.33 26.18 8.99
C THR A 752 -5.81 25.19 10.01
N ALA A 753 -6.65 24.78 10.93
CA ALA A 753 -6.38 23.64 11.82
C ALA A 753 -7.30 22.50 11.46
N TYR A 754 -6.77 21.29 11.42
CA TYR A 754 -7.57 20.10 11.13
C TYR A 754 -7.27 18.98 12.13
N PHE A 755 -8.31 18.19 12.40
CA PHE A 755 -8.24 16.97 13.19
C PHE A 755 -9.10 15.91 12.53
N ARG A 756 -8.55 14.70 12.33
CA ARG A 756 -9.25 13.56 11.77
C ARG A 756 -8.94 12.32 12.61
N ARG A 757 -9.96 11.64 13.07
CA ARG A 757 -9.88 10.35 13.75
C ARG A 757 -10.79 9.37 13.05
N ASN A 758 -10.20 8.37 12.40
CA ASN A 758 -10.94 7.37 11.64
C ASN A 758 -10.55 5.96 12.06
N THR A 759 -11.52 5.06 12.11
CA THR A 759 -11.24 3.62 12.23
C THR A 759 -10.76 3.07 10.90
N GLN A 760 -9.89 2.08 10.95
CA GLN A 760 -9.50 1.29 9.79
C GLN A 760 -10.75 0.70 9.13
N ARG A 761 -10.76 0.68 7.80
CA ARG A 761 -11.86 0.11 7.00
C ARG A 761 -11.54 -1.35 6.66
N SER A 762 -12.56 -2.17 6.63
CA SER A 762 -12.52 -3.46 5.93
C SER A 762 -12.68 -3.25 4.42
N LEU A 763 -12.45 -4.31 3.64
CA LEU A 763 -12.56 -4.23 2.18
C LEU A 763 -13.95 -3.76 1.71
N ARG A 764 -15.02 -4.20 2.40
CA ARG A 764 -16.41 -3.86 2.04
C ARG A 764 -16.92 -2.54 2.61
N ASP A 765 -16.23 -1.95 3.57
CA ASP A 765 -16.67 -0.70 4.19
C ASP A 765 -16.69 0.44 3.15
N ILE A 766 -17.80 1.13 3.03
CA ILE A 766 -17.95 2.29 2.15
C ILE A 766 -17.25 3.50 2.74
N ALA A 767 -17.32 3.66 4.06
CA ALA A 767 -16.66 4.70 4.83
C ALA A 767 -16.11 4.12 6.15
N PRO A 768 -15.29 4.84 6.92
CA PRO A 768 -14.90 4.39 8.26
C PRO A 768 -16.13 4.06 9.12
N LYS A 769 -16.12 2.92 9.85
CA LYS A 769 -17.25 2.58 10.75
C LYS A 769 -17.46 3.64 11.83
N TRP A 770 -16.38 4.26 12.29
CA TRP A 770 -16.41 5.41 13.19
C TRP A 770 -15.39 6.44 12.74
N GLY A 771 -15.80 7.68 12.60
CA GLY A 771 -14.91 8.76 12.21
C GLY A 771 -15.39 10.12 12.70
N GLN A 772 -14.42 10.99 12.99
CA GLN A 772 -14.64 12.37 13.39
C GLN A 772 -13.58 13.22 12.72
N ASN A 773 -14.01 14.07 11.79
CA ASN A 773 -13.12 14.95 11.05
C ASN A 773 -13.57 16.40 11.26
N PHE A 774 -12.66 17.25 11.68
CA PHE A 774 -12.90 18.68 11.92
C PHE A 774 -11.88 19.50 11.17
N THR A 775 -12.32 20.62 10.60
CA THR A 775 -11.43 21.60 9.98
C THR A 775 -11.96 23.00 10.32
N ALA A 776 -11.10 23.82 10.93
CA ALA A 776 -11.38 25.23 11.19
C ALA A 776 -10.45 26.09 10.33
N THR A 777 -10.99 27.02 9.56
CA THR A 777 -10.23 27.93 8.71
C THR A 777 -10.58 29.36 9.06
N TYR A 778 -9.57 30.20 9.19
CA TYR A 778 -9.71 31.61 9.47
C TYR A 778 -8.90 32.44 8.48
N PHE A 779 -9.59 33.33 7.77
CA PHE A 779 -9.01 34.32 6.88
C PHE A 779 -9.15 35.71 7.51
N HIS A 780 -8.11 36.52 7.41
CA HIS A 780 -8.18 37.93 7.80
C HIS A 780 -7.14 38.80 7.09
N LEU A 781 -7.34 40.11 7.13
CA LEU A 781 -6.53 41.13 6.47
C LEU A 781 -5.91 42.08 7.51
N PRO A 782 -4.94 41.64 8.32
CA PRO A 782 -4.43 42.42 9.43
C PRO A 782 -3.53 43.60 9.01
N PHE A 783 -2.94 43.49 7.81
CA PHE A 783 -1.96 44.48 7.31
C PHE A 783 -2.50 45.36 6.19
N GLU A 784 -3.80 45.31 5.92
CA GLU A 784 -4.43 46.06 4.85
C GLU A 784 -5.26 47.23 5.44
N ALA A 785 -4.94 48.47 5.09
CA ALA A 785 -5.62 49.66 5.58
C ALA A 785 -6.85 50.03 4.75
N GLN A 786 -6.88 49.65 3.47
CA GLN A 786 -7.94 50.02 2.53
C GLN A 786 -9.12 49.05 2.49
N VAL A 787 -8.90 47.80 2.89
CA VAL A 787 -9.89 46.73 2.83
C VAL A 787 -9.92 45.97 4.13
N ASN A 788 -11.11 45.85 4.68
CA ASN A 788 -11.36 45.01 5.85
C ASN A 788 -12.13 43.76 5.44
N GLY A 789 -11.82 42.61 6.05
CA GLY A 789 -12.51 41.37 5.83
C GLY A 789 -12.05 40.25 6.71
N ARG A 790 -12.97 39.43 7.15
CA ARG A 790 -12.74 38.25 7.95
C ARG A 790 -13.65 37.12 7.48
N LEU A 791 -13.13 35.90 7.53
CA LEU A 791 -13.92 34.71 7.30
C LEU A 791 -13.47 33.64 8.30
N PHE A 792 -14.42 33.13 9.05
CA PHE A 792 -14.25 31.92 9.83
C PHE A 792 -15.14 30.82 9.26
N ALA A 793 -14.55 29.67 8.97
CA ALA A 793 -15.27 28.48 8.50
C ALA A 793 -14.92 27.28 9.38
N PHE A 794 -15.94 26.57 9.83
CA PHE A 794 -15.80 25.31 10.55
C PHE A 794 -16.51 24.22 9.76
N LYS A 795 -15.80 23.13 9.46
CA LYS A 795 -16.31 21.95 8.77
C LYS A 795 -16.17 20.73 9.68
N SER A 796 -17.22 19.95 9.79
CA SER A 796 -17.18 18.68 10.49
C SER A 796 -17.77 17.56 9.62
N MET A 797 -17.26 16.35 9.83
CA MET A 797 -17.76 15.13 9.23
C MET A 797 -17.72 14.01 10.28
N PHE A 798 -18.85 13.41 10.52
CA PHE A 798 -19.02 12.28 11.40
C PHE A 798 -19.40 11.04 10.59
N TYR A 799 -18.78 9.93 10.92
CA TYR A 799 -19.11 8.62 10.38
C TYR A 799 -19.60 7.72 11.49
N SER A 800 -20.64 6.96 11.22
CA SER A 800 -21.12 5.90 12.09
C SER A 800 -21.57 4.69 11.28
N PRO A 801 -21.63 3.49 11.87
CA PRO A 801 -22.26 2.34 11.24
C PRO A 801 -23.70 2.65 10.87
N GLY A 802 -24.17 2.10 9.75
CA GLY A 802 -25.57 2.11 9.41
C GLY A 802 -26.35 0.96 10.11
N ILE A 803 -27.57 0.71 9.65
CA ILE A 803 -28.49 -0.27 10.23
C ILE A 803 -27.99 -1.70 9.99
N LEU A 804 -27.39 -1.96 8.81
CA LEU A 804 -26.86 -3.28 8.46
C LEU A 804 -25.33 -3.23 8.30
N GLU A 805 -24.71 -4.42 8.18
CA GLU A 805 -23.27 -4.54 7.98
C GLU A 805 -22.79 -3.82 6.72
N ASN A 806 -21.66 -3.11 6.84
CA ASN A 806 -21.04 -2.30 5.78
C ASN A 806 -21.91 -1.15 5.26
N HIS A 807 -23.05 -0.85 5.87
CA HIS A 807 -23.76 0.40 5.69
C HIS A 807 -23.04 1.52 6.45
N SER A 808 -23.21 2.76 5.98
CA SER A 808 -22.57 3.95 6.56
C SER A 808 -23.57 5.07 6.67
N PHE A 809 -23.65 5.69 7.84
CA PHE A 809 -24.28 6.98 8.04
C PHE A 809 -23.21 8.05 8.15
N GLN A 810 -23.38 9.15 7.42
CA GLN A 810 -22.45 10.27 7.38
C GLN A 810 -23.23 11.55 7.68
N ALA A 811 -22.70 12.37 8.58
CA ALA A 811 -23.29 13.65 8.92
C ALA A 811 -22.20 14.73 8.88
N SER A 812 -22.40 15.77 8.06
CA SER A 812 -21.50 16.91 7.96
C SER A 812 -22.22 18.17 8.39
N PHE A 813 -21.84 18.72 9.53
CA PHE A 813 -22.28 20.03 9.99
C PHE A 813 -21.20 21.06 9.73
N ASN A 814 -21.56 22.16 9.05
CA ASN A 814 -20.61 23.16 8.63
C ASN A 814 -21.17 24.55 8.99
N TYR A 815 -20.28 25.43 9.43
CA TYR A 815 -20.61 26.80 9.83
C TYR A 815 -19.61 27.79 9.22
N GLN A 816 -20.11 28.92 8.74
CA GLN A 816 -19.28 29.99 8.22
C GLN A 816 -19.81 31.37 8.68
N LYS A 817 -18.87 32.24 9.02
CA LYS A 817 -19.13 33.65 9.26
C LYS A 817 -18.13 34.47 8.45
N SER A 818 -18.64 35.34 7.57
CA SER A 818 -17.81 36.16 6.67
C SER A 818 -18.28 37.60 6.68
N ASP A 819 -17.34 38.53 6.55
CA ASP A 819 -17.62 39.98 6.42
C ASP A 819 -16.57 40.64 5.50
N GLY A 820 -16.82 41.93 5.18
CA GLY A 820 -15.94 42.74 4.34
C GLY A 820 -15.64 42.12 2.98
N ALA A 821 -14.38 42.08 2.61
CA ALA A 821 -13.91 41.50 1.33
C ALA A 821 -14.25 40.02 1.15
N TYR A 822 -14.44 39.29 2.25
CA TYR A 822 -14.77 37.86 2.22
C TYR A 822 -16.28 37.59 2.36
N ALA A 823 -17.14 38.61 2.31
CA ALA A 823 -18.56 38.51 2.61
C ALA A 823 -19.31 37.43 1.81
N PHE A 824 -18.90 37.18 0.58
CA PHE A 824 -19.53 36.22 -0.33
C PHE A 824 -18.65 34.99 -0.64
N ASN A 825 -17.48 34.87 -0.01
CA ASN A 825 -16.65 33.69 -0.18
C ASN A 825 -17.33 32.48 0.44
N ILE A 826 -17.21 31.33 -0.22
CA ILE A 826 -17.78 30.06 0.19
C ILE A 826 -16.61 29.10 0.54
N GLU A 827 -16.48 28.79 1.82
CA GLU A 827 -15.49 27.82 2.32
C GLU A 827 -16.13 26.52 2.83
N ILE A 828 -17.43 26.50 3.08
CA ILE A 828 -18.16 25.32 3.53
C ILE A 828 -18.90 24.67 2.36
N PRO A 829 -19.10 23.32 2.39
CA PRO A 829 -19.85 22.63 1.34
C PRO A 829 -21.27 23.17 1.19
N ARG A 830 -21.74 23.25 -0.03
CA ARG A 830 -23.11 23.56 -0.37
C ARG A 830 -23.96 22.30 -0.40
N VAL A 831 -25.27 22.47 -0.40
CA VAL A 831 -26.26 21.41 -0.62
C VAL A 831 -26.16 20.86 -2.05
N SER A 832 -26.51 19.60 -2.24
CA SER A 832 -26.50 18.93 -3.54
C SER A 832 -27.35 19.69 -4.57
N GLY A 833 -26.87 19.77 -5.81
CA GLY A 833 -27.51 20.52 -6.90
C GLY A 833 -27.21 22.03 -6.90
N TYR A 834 -26.48 22.56 -5.92
CA TYR A 834 -26.17 23.97 -5.80
C TYR A 834 -24.66 24.29 -5.77
N ASN A 835 -23.82 23.30 -5.94
CA ASN A 835 -22.36 23.46 -5.81
C ASN A 835 -21.78 24.51 -6.76
N ASN A 836 -22.31 24.66 -7.97
CA ASN A 836 -21.81 25.56 -9.01
C ASN A 836 -22.59 26.89 -9.07
N LEU A 837 -23.46 27.15 -8.10
CA LEU A 837 -24.26 28.36 -8.10
C LEU A 837 -23.74 29.36 -7.06
N ASN A 838 -23.47 30.60 -7.49
CA ASN A 838 -23.12 31.66 -6.55
C ASN A 838 -24.31 31.96 -5.64
N PRO A 839 -24.12 32.01 -4.32
CA PRO A 839 -25.23 32.32 -3.42
C PRO A 839 -25.67 33.77 -3.58
N ARG A 840 -26.99 33.98 -3.60
CA ARG A 840 -27.58 35.33 -3.62
C ARG A 840 -27.49 36.01 -2.24
N ALA A 841 -27.16 35.26 -1.20
CA ALA A 841 -27.04 35.77 0.16
C ALA A 841 -25.86 35.07 0.84
N LYS A 842 -25.39 35.63 1.97
CA LYS A 842 -24.28 35.06 2.73
C LYS A 842 -24.62 33.67 3.24
N LEU A 843 -23.82 32.69 2.84
CA LEU A 843 -23.92 31.32 3.38
C LEU A 843 -23.45 31.28 4.84
N ARG A 844 -24.23 30.65 5.72
CA ARG A 844 -23.92 30.57 7.16
C ARG A 844 -23.66 29.15 7.63
N ASN A 845 -24.53 28.23 7.35
CA ASN A 845 -24.38 26.85 7.80
C ASN A 845 -25.09 25.87 6.85
N THR A 846 -24.53 24.69 6.82
CA THR A 846 -25.10 23.53 6.12
C THR A 846 -25.05 22.31 7.03
N LEU A 847 -26.02 21.43 6.89
CA LEU A 847 -26.02 20.09 7.43
C LEU A 847 -26.31 19.13 6.27
N LEU A 848 -25.36 18.24 5.99
CA LEU A 848 -25.47 17.25 4.94
C LEU A 848 -25.54 15.87 5.60
N LEU A 849 -26.59 15.13 5.31
CA LEU A 849 -26.83 13.79 5.87
C LEU A 849 -26.91 12.80 4.73
N ASP A 850 -26.04 11.80 4.77
CA ASP A 850 -25.97 10.73 3.79
C ASP A 850 -26.08 9.36 4.48
N TYR A 851 -26.89 8.49 3.92
CA TYR A 851 -26.96 7.07 4.29
C TYR A 851 -26.61 6.24 3.07
N ARG A 852 -25.48 5.52 3.12
CA ARG A 852 -24.94 4.76 1.99
C ARG A 852 -24.85 3.29 2.32
N PHE A 853 -25.14 2.44 1.33
CA PHE A 853 -25.17 1.00 1.50
C PHE A 853 -24.77 0.26 0.23
N PRO A 854 -24.12 -0.92 0.34
CA PRO A 854 -23.89 -1.77 -0.81
C PRO A 854 -25.21 -2.43 -1.21
N LEU A 855 -25.53 -2.39 -2.50
CA LEU A 855 -26.68 -3.10 -3.06
C LEU A 855 -26.29 -4.54 -3.41
N PHE A 856 -25.27 -4.70 -4.22
CA PHE A 856 -24.74 -6.01 -4.62
C PHE A 856 -23.32 -5.91 -5.15
N TYR A 857 -22.69 -7.08 -5.32
CA TYR A 857 -21.32 -7.25 -5.79
C TYR A 857 -21.36 -8.14 -7.05
N PRO A 858 -21.52 -7.56 -8.24
CA PRO A 858 -21.81 -8.32 -9.45
C PRO A 858 -20.61 -9.10 -9.99
N ASP A 859 -19.39 -8.59 -9.83
CA ASP A 859 -18.18 -9.05 -10.52
C ASP A 859 -18.45 -9.20 -12.03
N ALA A 860 -19.11 -8.18 -12.62
CA ALA A 860 -19.62 -8.21 -13.98
C ALA A 860 -18.62 -7.59 -14.95
N GLU A 861 -18.34 -8.32 -16.03
CA GLU A 861 -17.48 -7.89 -17.12
C GLU A 861 -18.32 -7.40 -18.30
N ILE A 862 -18.10 -6.15 -18.71
CA ILE A 862 -18.68 -5.57 -19.94
C ILE A 862 -17.58 -5.58 -21.00
N GLY A 863 -17.26 -6.77 -21.53
CA GLY A 863 -16.19 -6.99 -22.46
C GLY A 863 -14.87 -6.35 -21.97
N PRO A 864 -14.10 -5.71 -22.86
CA PRO A 864 -12.87 -5.02 -22.47
C PRO A 864 -13.10 -3.62 -21.89
N ILE A 865 -14.36 -3.13 -21.84
CA ILE A 865 -14.68 -1.73 -21.54
C ILE A 865 -14.71 -1.50 -20.04
N ALA A 866 -15.41 -2.36 -19.28
CA ALA A 866 -15.58 -2.16 -17.84
C ALA A 866 -15.66 -3.49 -17.08
N TYR A 867 -15.20 -3.46 -15.84
CA TYR A 867 -15.40 -4.52 -14.85
C TYR A 867 -15.99 -3.90 -13.58
N ILE A 868 -17.25 -4.25 -13.28
CA ILE A 868 -18.02 -3.68 -12.17
C ILE A 868 -17.89 -4.60 -10.96
N LYS A 869 -17.30 -4.08 -9.87
CA LYS A 869 -17.06 -4.83 -8.63
C LYS A 869 -18.16 -4.69 -7.61
N ARG A 870 -18.71 -3.48 -7.46
CA ARG A 870 -19.71 -3.17 -6.45
C ARG A 870 -20.69 -2.10 -6.97
N VAL A 871 -21.97 -2.29 -6.68
CA VAL A 871 -23.01 -1.27 -6.86
C VAL A 871 -23.50 -0.84 -5.48
N LYS A 872 -23.64 0.46 -5.28
CA LYS A 872 -24.00 1.10 -4.03
C LYS A 872 -25.24 1.97 -4.21
N GLY A 873 -26.11 1.98 -3.21
CA GLY A 873 -27.21 2.92 -3.07
C GLY A 873 -26.91 3.97 -2.02
N GLY A 874 -27.56 5.10 -2.12
CA GLY A 874 -27.51 6.16 -1.11
C GLY A 874 -28.80 6.94 -1.02
N LEU A 875 -29.08 7.44 0.18
CA LEU A 875 -30.14 8.38 0.48
C LEU A 875 -29.48 9.60 1.10
N PHE A 876 -29.91 10.79 0.71
CA PHE A 876 -29.38 12.00 1.33
C PHE A 876 -30.45 13.04 1.58
N THR A 877 -30.19 13.92 2.55
CA THR A 877 -30.99 15.13 2.79
C THR A 877 -30.06 16.23 3.30
N ASP A 878 -30.15 17.38 2.65
CA ASP A 878 -29.26 18.50 2.87
C ASP A 878 -30.04 19.73 3.35
N PHE A 879 -29.49 20.39 4.36
CA PHE A 879 -30.05 21.59 4.95
C PHE A 879 -29.09 22.76 4.78
N GLU A 880 -29.60 23.92 4.45
CA GLU A 880 -28.81 25.15 4.25
C GLU A 880 -29.49 26.36 4.89
N ASN A 881 -28.72 27.23 5.50
CA ASN A 881 -29.18 28.52 5.99
C ASN A 881 -28.41 29.65 5.29
N MET A 882 -29.14 30.51 4.61
CA MET A 882 -28.60 31.65 3.86
C MET A 882 -29.19 32.95 4.34
N GLY A 883 -28.35 33.96 4.66
CA GLY A 883 -28.79 35.32 4.99
C GLY A 883 -29.37 35.51 6.41
N LYS A 884 -29.72 36.75 6.71
CA LYS A 884 -30.41 37.11 7.95
C LYS A 884 -31.89 36.71 7.86
N GLY A 885 -32.38 35.96 8.84
CA GLY A 885 -33.78 35.60 8.92
C GLY A 885 -34.21 34.37 8.15
N SER A 886 -33.34 33.70 7.36
CA SER A 886 -33.64 32.43 6.75
C SER A 886 -33.77 31.32 7.80
N ARG A 887 -34.77 30.45 7.70
CA ARG A 887 -34.92 29.30 8.56
C ARG A 887 -33.95 28.20 8.11
N PHE A 888 -33.42 27.45 9.07
CA PHE A 888 -32.67 26.23 8.80
C PHE A 888 -33.69 25.14 8.42
N GLN A 889 -33.69 24.74 7.15
CA GLN A 889 -34.69 23.81 6.60
C GLN A 889 -34.04 22.87 5.59
N ALA A 890 -34.64 21.71 5.37
CA ALA A 890 -34.26 20.80 4.32
C ALA A 890 -34.43 21.52 2.96
N ARG A 891 -33.33 21.61 2.21
CA ARG A 891 -33.30 22.29 0.92
C ARG A 891 -33.30 21.31 -0.24
N THR A 892 -32.53 20.27 -0.13
CA THR A 892 -32.49 19.19 -1.12
C THR A 892 -32.50 17.83 -0.43
N TYR A 893 -33.05 16.85 -1.12
CA TYR A 893 -33.01 15.45 -0.73
C TYR A 893 -33.02 14.58 -1.98
N GLY A 894 -32.66 13.33 -1.85
CA GLY A 894 -32.65 12.48 -3.03
C GLY A 894 -32.03 11.10 -2.84
N LEU A 895 -31.79 10.50 -3.98
CA LEU A 895 -31.23 9.17 -4.13
C LEU A 895 -29.88 9.25 -4.85
N GLU A 896 -28.98 8.36 -4.46
CA GLU A 896 -27.70 8.15 -5.14
C GLU A 896 -27.58 6.69 -5.56
N LEU A 897 -27.12 6.45 -6.78
CA LEU A 897 -26.70 5.15 -7.27
C LEU A 897 -25.28 5.27 -7.78
N SER A 898 -24.37 4.43 -7.29
CA SER A 898 -22.99 4.46 -7.77
C SER A 898 -22.42 3.06 -7.93
N ALA A 899 -21.39 2.95 -8.79
CA ALA A 899 -20.71 1.71 -9.09
C ALA A 899 -19.19 1.88 -9.05
N ASP A 900 -18.54 1.02 -8.30
CA ASP A 900 -17.07 0.91 -8.31
C ASP A 900 -16.65 -0.04 -9.44
N MET A 901 -15.75 0.45 -10.32
CA MET A 901 -15.37 -0.29 -11.53
C MET A 901 -13.93 0.01 -11.99
N ASN A 902 -13.40 -0.90 -12.78
CA ASN A 902 -12.19 -0.68 -13.58
C ASN A 902 -12.60 -0.46 -15.04
N LEU A 903 -12.00 0.50 -15.73
CA LEU A 903 -12.31 0.83 -17.11
C LEU A 903 -11.15 0.44 -18.04
N MET A 904 -11.48 0.02 -19.28
CA MET A 904 -10.54 -0.27 -20.38
C MET A 904 -9.39 -1.21 -19.99
N ARG A 905 -9.64 -2.11 -19.05
CA ARG A 905 -8.65 -3.04 -18.48
C ARG A 905 -7.47 -2.37 -17.74
N PHE A 906 -7.60 -1.09 -17.36
CA PHE A 906 -6.65 -0.47 -16.46
C PHE A 906 -6.88 -0.95 -15.01
N PHE A 907 -5.80 -1.31 -14.35
CA PHE A 907 -5.85 -1.70 -12.94
C PHE A 907 -6.08 -0.48 -12.04
N LEU A 908 -5.38 0.59 -12.31
CA LEU A 908 -5.54 1.89 -11.68
C LEU A 908 -5.67 2.98 -12.75
N PRO A 909 -6.43 4.02 -12.48
CA PRO A 909 -7.25 4.26 -11.29
C PRO A 909 -8.51 3.38 -11.26
N GLU A 910 -9.02 3.10 -10.06
CA GLU A 910 -10.39 2.63 -9.90
C GLU A 910 -11.36 3.79 -10.09
N PHE A 911 -12.44 3.55 -10.79
CA PHE A 911 -13.46 4.56 -11.06
C PHE A 911 -14.71 4.31 -10.22
N GLU A 912 -15.35 5.40 -9.82
CA GLU A 912 -16.70 5.40 -9.26
C GLU A 912 -17.58 6.25 -10.18
N LEU A 913 -18.50 5.58 -10.87
CA LEU A 913 -19.57 6.26 -11.61
C LEU A 913 -20.73 6.44 -10.66
N ALA A 914 -21.11 7.68 -10.40
CA ALA A 914 -22.20 8.02 -9.51
C ALA A 914 -23.28 8.81 -10.27
N SER A 915 -24.52 8.54 -9.96
CA SER A 915 -25.67 9.31 -10.42
C SER A 915 -26.51 9.73 -9.21
N LYS A 916 -26.97 10.97 -9.20
CA LYS A 916 -27.82 11.53 -8.16
C LYS A 916 -29.11 12.04 -8.76
N LEU A 917 -30.22 11.68 -8.16
CA LEU A 917 -31.55 12.27 -8.41
C LEU A 917 -31.87 13.18 -7.22
N ILE A 918 -31.91 14.49 -7.46
CA ILE A 918 -32.01 15.53 -6.45
C ILE A 918 -33.34 16.22 -6.56
N PHE A 919 -34.10 16.24 -5.49
CA PHE A 919 -35.33 17.01 -5.34
C PHE A 919 -35.02 18.26 -4.51
N SER A 920 -35.59 19.40 -4.92
CA SER A 920 -35.44 20.69 -4.22
C SER A 920 -36.78 21.13 -3.63
N ASN A 921 -36.73 21.62 -2.41
CA ASN A 921 -37.91 22.25 -1.75
C ASN A 921 -38.16 23.72 -2.19
N GLU A 922 -37.39 24.22 -3.15
CA GLU A 922 -37.64 25.59 -3.69
C GLU A 922 -38.75 25.59 -4.71
N LEU A 923 -39.72 26.51 -4.51
CA LEU A 923 -40.87 26.74 -5.39
C LEU A 923 -40.51 27.07 -6.85
N ILE A 924 -39.25 27.45 -7.11
CA ILE A 924 -38.76 27.87 -8.44
C ILE A 924 -38.28 26.67 -9.29
N ARG A 925 -38.04 25.50 -8.69
CA ARG A 925 -37.57 24.30 -9.39
C ARG A 925 -38.46 23.09 -9.11
N ASN A 926 -39.52 22.98 -9.85
CA ASN A 926 -40.47 21.84 -9.73
C ASN A 926 -39.97 20.54 -10.39
N LYS A 927 -38.80 20.53 -11.02
CA LYS A 927 -38.27 19.35 -11.69
C LYS A 927 -37.05 18.85 -10.94
N PRO A 928 -36.92 17.52 -10.77
CA PRO A 928 -35.74 16.93 -10.17
C PRO A 928 -34.51 17.24 -11.03
N ILE A 929 -33.36 17.39 -10.36
CA ILE A 929 -32.05 17.58 -10.99
C ILE A 929 -31.39 16.20 -11.07
N PHE A 930 -30.90 15.84 -12.24
CA PHE A 930 -30.14 14.64 -12.44
C PHE A 930 -28.67 15.02 -12.63
N GLU A 931 -27.81 14.53 -11.74
CA GLU A 931 -26.35 14.72 -11.80
C GLU A 931 -25.66 13.38 -12.07
N ILE A 932 -24.70 13.37 -12.99
CA ILE A 932 -23.79 12.24 -13.20
C ILE A 932 -22.37 12.72 -12.91
N GLY A 933 -21.64 11.95 -12.16
CA GLY A 933 -20.23 12.20 -11.84
C GLY A 933 -19.40 10.94 -12.05
N LEU A 934 -18.24 11.10 -12.66
CA LEU A 934 -17.22 10.08 -12.69
C LEU A 934 -16.08 10.54 -11.80
N THR A 935 -15.86 9.83 -10.73
CA THR A 935 -14.71 10.04 -9.84
C THR A 935 -13.74 8.88 -9.96
N TYR A 936 -12.50 9.13 -9.65
CA TYR A 936 -11.48 8.07 -9.64
C TYR A 936 -10.78 8.00 -8.28
N LYS A 937 -10.44 6.78 -7.89
CA LYS A 937 -9.70 6.49 -6.66
C LYS A 937 -8.33 5.98 -7.04
N ILE A 938 -7.34 6.51 -6.37
CA ILE A 938 -5.95 6.14 -6.50
C ILE A 938 -5.51 5.75 -5.09
N GLU A 939 -5.81 4.52 -4.69
CA GLU A 939 -5.37 3.98 -3.38
C GLU A 939 -4.31 2.91 -3.57
#